data_226d94aa117f2dd986e2b568680d767f
#
_entry.id   226d94aa117f2dd986e2b568680d767f
#
_cell.length_a   1.000
_cell.length_b   1.000
_cell.length_c   1.000
_cell.angle_alpha   90.00
_cell.angle_beta   90.00
_cell.angle_gamma   90.00
#
_symmetry.space_group_name_H-M   'P 1'
#
loop_
_entity.id
_entity.type
_entity.pdbx_description
1 polymer ?
#
loop_
_entity_poly.entity_id
_entity_poly.type
_entity_poly.pdbx_seq_one_letter_code
_entity_poly.pdbx_strand_id
1 'polypeptide(L)'
;MEVTKLDELCIQTIRFLAIDGVQKANSGHPGMPMGMAPAAYVLWTRLMKHNPANPRWVNRDRFVLSAGHASMLLYSMLHLTGYDMALDDLKNFRQWKSKTPGHPEYDPQLGIEVTTGPLGQGLGNAVGMAIAEKYLASQFNREGFPIVDYKIFVFAGDGCMQEGVTSEASSLAGHLGLDNLIVVYDDNHITIDGKTELSFTEDTARRYKAYGWNVIVIDGDGNDIAAIEKAIQKAKRYKGKPTIIKLRTHIAYGSPNKQDTADAHGSPLGTDEIKLIKQNYGWDGEKTFYVPDEVKEYMLRTKDAGQKAQKKWDRLFKKYSQAHPQLAEQFNVAASGKLGINLDEILPKFKAPGAMATRKASGTVLNALMPRCPLVLGGSADLTPSNNTRFEGAKDFQKDCPEGRYIRFGVREHGMGTILNGINVSGLLRAYGATFLVFSDYMKASIRMASLSKYPSIFIFTHDSIGVGEDGPTHQPIGHFAALRSIPNLLVFRPADANETAQAWKFILENRNGPAAILLTRQDVEIIDQEKYGKAENVSKGAYVVVKADNPDCLLLATGSEVSVAMKACEKLAAEGIRAQVVSMPCWELFEKQDKSYIDSVLPPQVTARVGIEAGVELGWHKWIGSKGIFIGMSSFGASAPAKVCFEKFGITPDKAVEAAKKLLNK
;
A
#
# COMPACT_ATOMS: atom_id res chain seq x y z
N MET A 1 -22.22 -33.39 -0.96
CA MET A 1 -22.77 -33.36 0.42
C MET A 1 -24.13 -32.73 0.27
N GLU A 2 -25.16 -33.32 0.85
CA GLU A 2 -26.51 -32.71 0.81
C GLU A 2 -26.50 -31.41 1.62
N VAL A 3 -27.17 -30.39 1.11
CA VAL A 3 -27.41 -29.12 1.80
C VAL A 3 -28.34 -29.39 2.96
N THR A 4 -27.96 -29.00 4.16
CA THR A 4 -28.78 -29.20 5.36
C THR A 4 -29.63 -27.95 5.62
N LYS A 5 -30.74 -28.11 6.36
CA LYS A 5 -31.52 -26.96 6.84
C LYS A 5 -30.68 -25.96 7.66
N LEU A 6 -29.68 -26.46 8.35
CA LEU A 6 -28.75 -25.61 9.13
C LEU A 6 -27.83 -24.78 8.22
N ASP A 7 -27.38 -25.35 7.10
CA ASP A 7 -26.59 -24.57 6.09
C ASP A 7 -27.42 -23.40 5.56
N GLU A 8 -28.67 -23.66 5.18
CA GLU A 8 -29.58 -22.62 4.70
C GLU A 8 -29.82 -21.54 5.76
N LEU A 9 -30.05 -21.95 7.01
CA LEU A 9 -30.28 -21.03 8.12
C LEU A 9 -29.06 -20.14 8.38
N CYS A 10 -27.85 -20.70 8.32
CA CYS A 10 -26.61 -19.95 8.42
C CYS A 10 -26.47 -18.90 7.29
N ILE A 11 -26.73 -19.28 6.05
CA ILE A 11 -26.66 -18.40 4.89
C ILE A 11 -27.70 -17.27 5.00
N GLN A 12 -28.93 -17.59 5.42
CA GLN A 12 -29.97 -16.60 5.66
C GLN A 12 -29.56 -15.62 6.76
N THR A 13 -29.00 -16.12 7.85
CA THR A 13 -28.49 -15.28 8.95
C THR A 13 -27.44 -14.28 8.45
N ILE A 14 -26.50 -14.71 7.60
CA ILE A 14 -25.48 -13.83 7.00
C ILE A 14 -26.17 -12.73 6.18
N ARG A 15 -27.13 -13.10 5.31
CA ARG A 15 -27.89 -12.14 4.50
C ARG A 15 -28.61 -11.11 5.37
N PHE A 16 -29.31 -11.58 6.41
CA PHE A 16 -30.15 -10.69 7.23
C PHE A 16 -29.32 -9.76 8.11
N LEU A 17 -28.22 -10.22 8.70
CA LEU A 17 -27.31 -9.35 9.43
C LEU A 17 -26.76 -8.22 8.52
N ALA A 18 -26.45 -8.55 7.27
CA ALA A 18 -25.94 -7.58 6.33
C ALA A 18 -26.99 -6.52 5.96
N ILE A 19 -28.21 -6.93 5.60
CA ILE A 19 -29.28 -5.98 5.23
C ILE A 19 -29.80 -5.19 6.43
N ASP A 20 -29.87 -5.80 7.63
CA ASP A 20 -30.28 -5.10 8.85
C ASP A 20 -29.28 -4.00 9.21
N GLY A 21 -27.95 -4.26 9.07
CA GLY A 21 -26.91 -3.27 9.29
C GLY A 21 -26.99 -2.09 8.32
N VAL A 22 -27.17 -2.40 7.01
CA VAL A 22 -27.34 -1.37 5.97
C VAL A 22 -28.60 -0.54 6.21
N GLN A 23 -29.71 -1.19 6.55
CA GLN A 23 -30.99 -0.52 6.78
C GLN A 23 -30.95 0.38 8.01
N LYS A 24 -30.37 -0.12 9.12
CA LYS A 24 -30.22 0.66 10.35
C LYS A 24 -29.36 1.91 10.14
N ALA A 25 -28.27 1.78 9.39
CA ALA A 25 -27.40 2.92 9.04
C ALA A 25 -28.05 3.87 8.01
N ASN A 26 -29.14 3.46 7.40
CA ASN A 26 -29.77 4.12 6.24
C ASN A 26 -28.74 4.47 5.15
N SER A 27 -27.72 3.63 5.01
CA SER A 27 -26.59 3.82 4.07
C SER A 27 -25.79 2.52 3.94
N GLY A 28 -25.42 2.14 2.72
CA GLY A 28 -24.58 0.98 2.48
C GLY A 28 -25.01 0.17 1.26
N HIS A 29 -24.40 -1.00 1.10
CA HIS A 29 -24.53 -1.82 -0.09
C HIS A 29 -25.04 -3.22 0.30
N PRO A 30 -26.35 -3.49 0.16
CA PRO A 30 -26.93 -4.76 0.59
C PRO A 30 -26.81 -5.88 -0.45
N GLY A 31 -26.68 -5.53 -1.73
CA GLY A 31 -26.90 -6.46 -2.83
C GLY A 31 -25.86 -7.59 -2.93
N MET A 32 -24.58 -7.25 -3.01
CA MET A 32 -23.50 -8.24 -3.05
C MET A 32 -23.44 -9.12 -1.78
N PRO A 33 -23.57 -8.58 -0.55
CA PRO A 33 -23.66 -9.42 0.64
C PRO A 33 -24.72 -10.53 0.56
N MET A 34 -25.86 -10.25 -0.03
CA MET A 34 -26.94 -11.23 -0.20
C MET A 34 -26.59 -12.30 -1.24
N GLY A 35 -26.03 -11.90 -2.38
CA GLY A 35 -25.64 -12.83 -3.45
C GLY A 35 -24.47 -13.73 -3.06
N MET A 36 -23.47 -13.18 -2.37
CA MET A 36 -22.24 -13.87 -2.02
C MET A 36 -22.27 -14.58 -0.65
N ALA A 37 -23.37 -14.53 0.09
CA ALA A 37 -23.50 -15.21 1.39
C ALA A 37 -23.19 -16.70 1.33
N PRO A 38 -23.63 -17.49 0.32
CA PRO A 38 -23.29 -18.91 0.21
C PRO A 38 -21.79 -19.15 0.05
N ALA A 39 -21.13 -18.36 -0.79
CA ALA A 39 -19.69 -18.46 -1.02
C ALA A 39 -18.88 -18.10 0.25
N ALA A 40 -19.31 -17.06 0.98
CA ALA A 40 -18.72 -16.68 2.24
C ALA A 40 -18.91 -17.77 3.30
N TYR A 41 -20.10 -18.30 3.43
CA TYR A 41 -20.40 -19.41 4.33
C TYR A 41 -19.48 -20.61 4.10
N VAL A 42 -19.41 -21.11 2.86
CA VAL A 42 -18.56 -22.26 2.50
C VAL A 42 -17.08 -21.98 2.78
N LEU A 43 -16.61 -20.82 2.34
CA LEU A 43 -15.20 -20.47 2.51
C LEU A 43 -14.79 -20.41 4.00
N TRP A 44 -15.51 -19.63 4.80
CA TRP A 44 -15.13 -19.33 6.17
C TRP A 44 -15.37 -20.49 7.13
N THR A 45 -16.39 -21.32 6.90
CA THR A 45 -16.74 -22.42 7.82
C THR A 45 -16.09 -23.75 7.48
N ARG A 46 -15.75 -23.98 6.20
CA ARG A 46 -15.30 -25.31 5.72
C ARG A 46 -13.89 -25.34 5.15
N LEU A 47 -13.41 -24.24 4.55
CA LEU A 47 -12.24 -24.31 3.66
C LEU A 47 -11.07 -23.43 4.06
N MET A 48 -11.31 -22.30 4.67
CA MET A 48 -10.26 -21.33 5.05
C MET A 48 -9.60 -21.72 6.38
N LYS A 49 -8.27 -21.76 6.39
CA LYS A 49 -7.45 -22.00 7.59
C LYS A 49 -7.23 -20.68 8.33
N HIS A 50 -8.02 -20.42 9.36
CA HIS A 50 -7.91 -19.20 10.15
C HIS A 50 -8.19 -19.46 11.63
N ASN A 51 -7.78 -18.55 12.52
CA ASN A 51 -8.02 -18.66 13.94
C ASN A 51 -8.60 -17.36 14.53
N PRO A 52 -9.91 -17.28 14.76
CA PRO A 52 -10.55 -16.10 15.35
C PRO A 52 -9.98 -15.70 16.72
N ALA A 53 -9.46 -16.64 17.49
CA ALA A 53 -8.82 -16.34 18.78
C ALA A 53 -7.41 -15.75 18.64
N ASN A 54 -6.78 -15.87 17.47
CA ASN A 54 -5.50 -15.24 17.14
C ASN A 54 -5.51 -14.78 15.68
N PRO A 55 -6.16 -13.65 15.38
CA PRO A 55 -6.28 -13.13 14.00
C PRO A 55 -4.95 -12.83 13.32
N ARG A 56 -3.86 -12.71 14.11
CA ARG A 56 -2.52 -12.45 13.60
C ARG A 56 -1.65 -13.69 13.44
N TRP A 57 -2.20 -14.89 13.59
CA TRP A 57 -1.44 -16.12 13.36
C TRP A 57 -0.76 -16.09 11.98
N VAL A 58 0.56 -16.24 11.95
CA VAL A 58 1.39 -15.99 10.76
C VAL A 58 0.97 -16.88 9.58
N ASN A 59 0.69 -18.17 9.83
CA ASN A 59 0.37 -19.15 8.79
C ASN A 59 -1.15 -19.33 8.55
N ARG A 60 -1.98 -18.33 8.91
CA ARG A 60 -3.39 -18.31 8.54
C ARG A 60 -3.56 -18.03 7.05
N ASP A 61 -4.61 -18.56 6.42
CA ASP A 61 -5.06 -18.09 5.11
C ASP A 61 -5.50 -16.61 5.21
N ARG A 62 -5.45 -15.89 4.10
CA ARG A 62 -5.85 -14.48 4.01
C ARG A 62 -7.14 -14.35 3.24
N PHE A 63 -8.05 -13.53 3.74
CA PHE A 63 -9.27 -13.15 3.04
C PHE A 63 -9.25 -11.67 2.68
N VAL A 64 -9.47 -11.37 1.41
CA VAL A 64 -9.54 -10.01 0.88
C VAL A 64 -10.89 -9.78 0.21
N LEU A 65 -11.67 -8.86 0.76
CA LEU A 65 -12.88 -8.37 0.11
C LEU A 65 -12.50 -7.20 -0.81
N SER A 66 -12.14 -7.51 -2.07
CA SER A 66 -11.75 -6.49 -3.06
C SER A 66 -12.93 -5.59 -3.45
N ALA A 67 -14.13 -6.15 -3.51
CA ALA A 67 -15.37 -5.39 -3.60
C ALA A 67 -15.75 -4.84 -2.21
N GLY A 68 -14.98 -3.86 -1.71
CA GLY A 68 -15.08 -3.36 -0.33
C GLY A 68 -16.43 -2.78 0.05
N HIS A 69 -17.27 -2.40 -0.92
CA HIS A 69 -18.64 -1.97 -0.67
C HIS A 69 -19.50 -3.06 -0.02
N ALA A 70 -19.19 -4.34 -0.24
CA ALA A 70 -19.86 -5.45 0.44
C ALA A 70 -19.40 -5.68 1.90
N SER A 71 -18.90 -4.65 2.58
CA SER A 71 -18.28 -4.71 3.91
C SER A 71 -19.12 -5.44 4.96
N MET A 72 -20.44 -5.29 4.94
CA MET A 72 -21.33 -5.99 5.88
C MET A 72 -21.29 -7.51 5.74
N LEU A 73 -20.93 -8.07 4.57
CA LEU A 73 -20.65 -9.49 4.43
C LEU A 73 -19.47 -9.90 5.31
N LEU A 74 -18.36 -9.16 5.19
CA LEU A 74 -17.15 -9.43 5.98
C LEU A 74 -17.44 -9.28 7.49
N TYR A 75 -18.10 -8.19 7.89
CA TYR A 75 -18.39 -7.96 9.31
C TYR A 75 -19.33 -9.01 9.90
N SER A 76 -20.33 -9.45 9.15
CA SER A 76 -21.21 -10.55 9.56
C SER A 76 -20.42 -11.86 9.73
N MET A 77 -19.50 -12.16 8.82
CA MET A 77 -18.65 -13.36 8.93
C MET A 77 -17.70 -13.27 10.13
N LEU A 78 -17.07 -12.11 10.38
CA LEU A 78 -16.22 -11.91 11.55
C LEU A 78 -16.99 -12.10 12.85
N HIS A 79 -18.21 -11.54 12.95
CA HIS A 79 -19.09 -11.73 14.10
C HIS A 79 -19.43 -13.21 14.31
N LEU A 80 -20.00 -13.86 13.29
CA LEU A 80 -20.51 -15.21 13.40
C LEU A 80 -19.42 -16.25 13.68
N THR A 81 -18.23 -16.07 13.15
CA THR A 81 -17.10 -17.00 13.31
C THR A 81 -16.26 -16.76 14.56
N GLY A 82 -16.60 -15.75 15.38
CA GLY A 82 -16.04 -15.56 16.73
C GLY A 82 -14.77 -14.72 16.81
N TYR A 83 -14.56 -13.80 15.84
CA TYR A 83 -13.60 -12.70 15.99
C TYR A 83 -14.11 -11.67 17.00
N ASP A 84 -13.28 -10.68 17.35
CA ASP A 84 -13.68 -9.58 18.27
C ASP A 84 -14.60 -8.55 17.55
N MET A 85 -15.74 -9.05 17.07
CA MET A 85 -16.79 -8.31 16.39
C MET A 85 -18.12 -8.62 17.06
N ALA A 86 -18.58 -7.75 17.94
CA ALA A 86 -19.84 -7.95 18.66
C ALA A 86 -21.05 -7.62 17.76
N LEU A 87 -22.25 -8.12 18.11
CA LEU A 87 -23.47 -7.79 17.40
C LEU A 87 -23.77 -6.27 17.43
N ASP A 88 -23.40 -5.61 18.53
CA ASP A 88 -23.56 -4.16 18.64
C ASP A 88 -22.58 -3.39 17.72
N ASP A 89 -21.43 -3.96 17.37
CA ASP A 89 -20.55 -3.38 16.36
C ASP A 89 -21.23 -3.38 14.98
N LEU A 90 -21.97 -4.46 14.64
CA LEU A 90 -22.76 -4.52 13.40
C LEU A 90 -23.91 -3.50 13.41
N LYS A 91 -24.59 -3.32 14.57
CA LYS A 91 -25.63 -2.31 14.74
C LYS A 91 -25.09 -0.88 14.62
N ASN A 92 -23.80 -0.67 14.84
CA ASN A 92 -23.10 0.61 14.72
C ASN A 92 -22.38 0.76 13.37
N PHE A 93 -22.82 0.04 12.34
CA PHE A 93 -22.29 0.19 10.98
C PHE A 93 -22.31 1.64 10.51
N ARG A 94 -21.19 2.11 9.95
CA ARG A 94 -20.99 3.48 9.45
C ARG A 94 -21.12 4.58 10.50
N GLN A 95 -21.02 4.28 11.79
CA GLN A 95 -21.02 5.28 12.83
C GLN A 95 -19.59 5.77 13.16
N TRP A 96 -19.49 6.97 13.74
CA TRP A 96 -18.21 7.57 14.10
C TRP A 96 -17.40 6.67 15.03
N LYS A 97 -16.17 6.31 14.62
CA LYS A 97 -15.23 5.42 15.36
C LYS A 97 -15.76 4.01 15.62
N SER A 98 -16.74 3.52 14.86
CA SER A 98 -17.17 2.13 14.97
C SER A 98 -16.12 1.17 14.38
N LYS A 99 -16.13 -0.10 14.83
CA LYS A 99 -15.31 -1.18 14.25
C LYS A 99 -15.79 -1.58 12.84
N THR A 100 -16.93 -1.06 12.39
CA THR A 100 -17.58 -1.40 11.14
C THR A 100 -17.74 -0.17 10.23
N PRO A 101 -16.63 0.41 9.72
CA PRO A 101 -16.69 1.50 8.77
C PRO A 101 -17.38 1.08 7.46
N GLY A 102 -17.76 2.06 6.63
CA GLY A 102 -18.52 1.83 5.40
C GLY A 102 -17.87 0.89 4.39
N HIS A 103 -16.54 0.84 4.39
CA HIS A 103 -15.71 -0.09 3.64
C HIS A 103 -14.64 -0.64 4.58
N PRO A 104 -14.10 -1.85 4.38
CA PRO A 104 -13.10 -2.41 5.27
C PRO A 104 -11.88 -1.51 5.42
N GLU A 105 -11.48 -1.23 6.65
CA GLU A 105 -10.22 -0.57 6.99
C GLU A 105 -9.28 -1.58 7.65
N TYR A 106 -8.01 -1.55 7.30
CA TYR A 106 -7.00 -2.48 7.79
C TYR A 106 -6.94 -2.51 9.31
N ASP A 107 -7.34 -3.62 9.87
CA ASP A 107 -7.22 -3.93 11.30
C ASP A 107 -6.95 -5.43 11.49
N PRO A 108 -5.66 -5.82 11.55
CA PRO A 108 -5.30 -7.22 11.69
C PRO A 108 -5.70 -7.82 13.06
N GLN A 109 -6.06 -7.02 14.07
CA GLN A 109 -6.58 -7.51 15.34
C GLN A 109 -8.04 -7.97 15.21
N LEU A 110 -8.79 -7.32 14.33
CA LEU A 110 -10.17 -7.71 14.00
C LEU A 110 -10.24 -8.77 12.89
N GLY A 111 -9.11 -9.11 12.25
CA GLY A 111 -9.07 -10.02 11.10
C GLY A 111 -9.34 -9.35 9.76
N ILE A 112 -9.30 -8.02 9.69
CA ILE A 112 -9.44 -7.25 8.44
C ILE A 112 -8.05 -7.07 7.82
N GLU A 113 -7.77 -7.81 6.75
CA GLU A 113 -6.43 -7.96 6.19
C GLU A 113 -5.95 -6.72 5.41
N VAL A 114 -6.85 -5.97 4.78
CA VAL A 114 -6.53 -4.78 3.98
C VAL A 114 -7.67 -3.77 3.99
N THR A 115 -7.34 -2.49 3.76
CA THR A 115 -8.31 -1.46 3.44
C THR A 115 -8.72 -1.58 1.98
N THR A 116 -10.03 -1.65 1.74
CA THR A 116 -10.63 -1.66 0.40
C THR A 116 -11.73 -0.60 0.30
N GLY A 117 -12.40 -0.53 -0.85
CA GLY A 117 -13.37 0.52 -1.18
C GLY A 117 -13.06 1.07 -2.56
N PRO A 118 -11.86 1.64 -2.82
CA PRO A 118 -11.41 1.84 -4.20
C PRO A 118 -11.23 0.47 -4.86
N LEU A 119 -12.03 0.22 -5.92
CA LEU A 119 -12.09 -1.07 -6.60
C LEU A 119 -10.74 -1.46 -7.20
N GLY A 120 -10.44 -2.74 -7.29
CA GLY A 120 -9.19 -3.29 -7.80
C GLY A 120 -8.00 -3.26 -6.83
N GLN A 121 -7.98 -2.36 -5.83
CA GLN A 121 -6.88 -2.27 -4.85
C GLN A 121 -6.72 -3.58 -4.06
N GLY A 122 -7.83 -4.16 -3.61
CA GLY A 122 -7.81 -5.40 -2.84
C GLY A 122 -7.22 -6.57 -3.62
N LEU A 123 -7.57 -6.73 -4.90
CA LEU A 123 -7.00 -7.78 -5.74
C LEU A 123 -5.49 -7.59 -5.93
N GLY A 124 -5.04 -6.36 -6.18
CA GLY A 124 -3.60 -6.06 -6.26
C GLY A 124 -2.87 -6.35 -4.96
N ASN A 125 -3.46 -6.01 -3.80
CA ASN A 125 -2.89 -6.36 -2.49
C ASN A 125 -2.81 -7.90 -2.32
N ALA A 126 -3.83 -8.63 -2.76
CA ALA A 126 -3.83 -10.09 -2.70
C ALA A 126 -2.72 -10.73 -3.56
N VAL A 127 -2.41 -10.15 -4.72
CA VAL A 127 -1.25 -10.55 -5.53
C VAL A 127 0.05 -10.34 -4.74
N GLY A 128 0.19 -9.22 -4.07
CA GLY A 128 1.34 -8.95 -3.20
C GLY A 128 1.46 -9.93 -2.04
N MET A 129 0.36 -10.28 -1.38
CA MET A 129 0.33 -11.32 -0.34
C MET A 129 0.72 -12.69 -0.89
N ALA A 130 0.33 -13.01 -2.13
CA ALA A 130 0.68 -14.27 -2.77
C ALA A 130 2.17 -14.36 -3.11
N ILE A 131 2.79 -13.27 -3.56
CA ILE A 131 4.24 -13.15 -3.73
C ILE A 131 4.94 -13.32 -2.39
N ALA A 132 4.43 -12.67 -1.33
CA ALA A 132 5.01 -12.75 0.01
C ALA A 132 5.03 -14.20 0.52
N GLU A 133 3.93 -14.95 0.38
CA GLU A 133 3.88 -16.37 0.78
C GLU A 133 4.89 -17.20 0.01
N LYS A 134 4.95 -17.07 -1.33
CA LYS A 134 5.88 -17.82 -2.16
C LYS A 134 7.34 -17.56 -1.78
N TYR A 135 7.68 -16.30 -1.56
CA TYR A 135 9.01 -15.93 -1.13
C TYR A 135 9.33 -16.50 0.27
N LEU A 136 8.44 -16.28 1.25
CA LEU A 136 8.65 -16.78 2.62
C LEU A 136 8.74 -18.30 2.66
N ALA A 137 7.92 -19.00 1.88
CA ALA A 137 7.97 -20.45 1.76
C ALA A 137 9.34 -20.92 1.21
N SER A 138 9.88 -20.24 0.20
CA SER A 138 11.21 -20.55 -0.36
C SER A 138 12.33 -20.32 0.66
N GLN A 139 12.20 -19.33 1.53
CA GLN A 139 13.21 -19.01 2.54
C GLN A 139 13.17 -19.98 3.74
N PHE A 140 11.98 -20.32 4.22
CA PHE A 140 11.81 -20.94 5.52
C PHE A 140 11.33 -22.39 5.49
N ASN A 141 10.61 -22.85 4.44
CA ASN A 141 10.19 -24.24 4.38
C ASN A 141 11.38 -25.19 4.15
N ARG A 142 11.33 -26.34 4.80
CA ARG A 142 12.28 -27.44 4.61
C ARG A 142 11.50 -28.73 4.43
N GLU A 143 12.15 -29.79 3.95
CA GLU A 143 11.51 -31.09 3.81
C GLU A 143 10.91 -31.55 5.14
N GLY A 144 9.64 -31.94 5.11
CA GLY A 144 8.86 -32.26 6.33
C GLY A 144 8.39 -31.08 7.18
N PHE A 145 8.78 -29.85 6.83
CA PHE A 145 8.45 -28.65 7.60
C PHE A 145 7.84 -27.53 6.73
N PRO A 146 6.60 -27.67 6.26
CA PRO A 146 5.89 -26.59 5.54
C PRO A 146 5.34 -25.56 6.55
N ILE A 147 6.21 -24.70 7.10
CA ILE A 147 5.81 -23.70 8.10
C ILE A 147 5.12 -22.47 7.50
N VAL A 148 5.24 -22.27 6.18
CA VAL A 148 4.54 -21.22 5.41
C VAL A 148 3.81 -21.90 4.26
N ASP A 149 2.47 -21.97 4.31
CA ASP A 149 1.64 -22.65 3.31
C ASP A 149 0.23 -22.05 3.17
N TYR A 150 0.08 -20.77 3.49
CA TYR A 150 -1.22 -20.13 3.46
C TYR A 150 -1.70 -19.78 2.05
N LYS A 151 -3.03 -19.75 1.88
CA LYS A 151 -3.70 -19.33 0.67
C LYS A 151 -4.27 -17.92 0.82
N ILE A 152 -4.45 -17.24 -0.31
CA ILE A 152 -5.07 -15.94 -0.39
C ILE A 152 -6.40 -16.09 -1.15
N PHE A 153 -7.50 -15.75 -0.49
CA PHE A 153 -8.83 -15.77 -1.06
C PHE A 153 -9.32 -14.34 -1.28
N VAL A 154 -9.89 -14.08 -2.44
CA VAL A 154 -10.38 -12.75 -2.82
C VAL A 154 -11.81 -12.86 -3.27
N PHE A 155 -12.69 -11.98 -2.77
CA PHE A 155 -13.99 -11.74 -3.39
C PHE A 155 -13.96 -10.43 -4.17
N ALA A 156 -14.29 -10.48 -5.45
CA ALA A 156 -14.25 -9.36 -6.37
C ALA A 156 -15.54 -9.32 -7.19
N GLY A 157 -16.08 -8.15 -7.46
CA GLY A 157 -17.28 -7.96 -8.29
C GLY A 157 -16.96 -7.41 -9.67
N ASP A 158 -17.98 -7.15 -10.47
CA ASP A 158 -17.90 -6.63 -11.84
C ASP A 158 -17.05 -5.36 -11.92
N GLY A 159 -17.25 -4.41 -11.01
CA GLY A 159 -16.44 -3.18 -10.97
C GLY A 159 -14.95 -3.43 -10.72
N CYS A 160 -14.59 -4.44 -9.90
CA CYS A 160 -13.20 -4.82 -9.75
C CYS A 160 -12.60 -5.33 -11.07
N MET A 161 -13.39 -6.05 -11.88
CA MET A 161 -12.93 -6.58 -13.17
C MET A 161 -12.76 -5.49 -14.22
N GLN A 162 -13.46 -4.37 -14.10
CA GLN A 162 -13.35 -3.22 -15.01
C GLN A 162 -12.10 -2.36 -14.71
N GLU A 163 -11.62 -2.35 -13.47
CA GLU A 163 -10.47 -1.54 -13.06
C GLU A 163 -9.17 -1.94 -13.77
N GLY A 164 -8.46 -0.95 -14.33
CA GLY A 164 -7.17 -1.16 -15.01
C GLY A 164 -6.13 -1.79 -14.10
N VAL A 165 -6.06 -1.38 -12.83
CA VAL A 165 -5.12 -1.94 -11.84
C VAL A 165 -5.33 -3.44 -11.60
N THR A 166 -6.57 -3.92 -11.70
CA THR A 166 -6.88 -5.35 -11.63
C THR A 166 -6.26 -6.11 -12.80
N SER A 167 -6.32 -5.53 -14.00
CA SER A 167 -5.70 -6.11 -15.21
C SER A 167 -4.18 -6.16 -15.09
N GLU A 168 -3.54 -5.10 -14.62
CA GLU A 168 -2.10 -5.04 -14.36
C GLU A 168 -1.66 -6.12 -13.36
N ALA A 169 -2.32 -6.19 -12.20
CA ALA A 169 -1.99 -7.13 -11.14
C ALA A 169 -2.27 -8.59 -11.55
N SER A 170 -3.41 -8.86 -12.21
CA SER A 170 -3.79 -10.20 -12.64
C SER A 170 -2.89 -10.75 -13.75
N SER A 171 -2.49 -9.90 -14.70
CA SER A 171 -1.54 -10.28 -15.74
C SER A 171 -0.19 -10.69 -15.13
N LEU A 172 0.32 -9.92 -14.16
CA LEU A 172 1.56 -10.27 -13.47
C LEU A 172 1.42 -11.55 -12.62
N ALA A 173 0.30 -11.73 -11.93
CA ALA A 173 0.04 -12.93 -11.13
C ALA A 173 0.03 -14.21 -11.98
N GLY A 174 -0.56 -14.14 -13.17
CA GLY A 174 -0.52 -15.26 -14.13
C GLY A 174 0.89 -15.57 -14.63
N HIS A 175 1.67 -14.54 -14.98
CA HIS A 175 3.08 -14.66 -15.36
C HIS A 175 3.91 -15.33 -14.26
N LEU A 176 3.74 -14.90 -13.01
CA LEU A 176 4.46 -15.44 -11.86
C LEU A 176 3.92 -16.79 -11.36
N GLY A 177 2.82 -17.29 -11.93
CA GLY A 177 2.27 -18.60 -11.59
C GLY A 177 1.81 -18.76 -10.14
N LEU A 178 1.23 -17.72 -9.53
CA LEU A 178 0.88 -17.64 -8.11
C LEU A 178 -0.28 -18.58 -7.72
N ASP A 179 -0.04 -19.87 -7.61
CA ASP A 179 -1.05 -20.92 -7.34
C ASP A 179 -1.63 -20.92 -5.92
N ASN A 180 -1.17 -20.01 -5.09
CA ASN A 180 -1.70 -19.74 -3.75
C ASN A 180 -2.77 -18.64 -3.75
N LEU A 181 -3.06 -18.01 -4.90
CA LEU A 181 -4.08 -16.97 -5.09
C LEU A 181 -5.34 -17.55 -5.71
N ILE A 182 -6.48 -17.35 -5.05
CA ILE A 182 -7.80 -17.84 -5.47
C ILE A 182 -8.79 -16.67 -5.40
N VAL A 183 -9.32 -16.28 -6.56
CA VAL A 183 -10.32 -15.22 -6.69
C VAL A 183 -11.68 -15.85 -6.94
N VAL A 184 -12.69 -15.47 -6.17
CA VAL A 184 -14.10 -15.74 -6.48
C VAL A 184 -14.69 -14.44 -7.03
N TYR A 185 -15.04 -14.45 -8.27
CA TYR A 185 -15.64 -13.34 -8.97
C TYR A 185 -17.17 -13.44 -8.91
N ASP A 186 -17.77 -12.48 -8.25
CA ASP A 186 -19.22 -12.24 -8.17
C ASP A 186 -19.72 -11.67 -9.50
N ASP A 187 -20.12 -12.58 -10.39
CA ASP A 187 -20.62 -12.28 -11.74
C ASP A 187 -22.13 -12.03 -11.70
N ASN A 188 -22.54 -10.91 -11.09
CA ASN A 188 -23.95 -10.60 -10.90
C ASN A 188 -24.56 -9.73 -11.99
N HIS A 189 -23.76 -9.21 -12.93
CA HIS A 189 -24.15 -8.40 -14.08
C HIS A 189 -24.74 -7.02 -13.73
N ILE A 190 -24.55 -6.52 -12.51
CA ILE A 190 -25.11 -5.23 -12.08
C ILE A 190 -23.99 -4.36 -11.48
N THR A 191 -23.97 -3.11 -11.88
CA THR A 191 -23.18 -2.03 -11.26
C THR A 191 -24.14 -0.96 -10.69
N ILE A 192 -23.58 0.10 -10.11
CA ILE A 192 -24.37 1.21 -9.59
C ILE A 192 -25.15 1.95 -10.69
N ASP A 193 -24.61 1.97 -11.91
CA ASP A 193 -25.23 2.64 -13.07
C ASP A 193 -26.31 1.78 -13.75
N GLY A 194 -26.33 0.45 -13.48
CA GLY A 194 -27.25 -0.46 -14.14
C GLY A 194 -26.61 -1.78 -14.51
N LYS A 195 -27.13 -2.39 -15.58
CA LYS A 195 -26.58 -3.65 -16.09
C LYS A 195 -25.17 -3.46 -16.65
N THR A 196 -24.30 -4.46 -16.45
CA THR A 196 -22.93 -4.43 -16.98
C THR A 196 -22.88 -4.27 -18.51
N GLU A 197 -23.90 -4.77 -19.25
CA GLU A 197 -23.97 -4.65 -20.71
C GLU A 197 -23.89 -3.22 -21.24
N LEU A 198 -24.13 -2.21 -20.39
CA LEU A 198 -24.01 -0.78 -20.75
C LEU A 198 -22.56 -0.36 -20.97
N SER A 199 -21.59 -1.01 -20.31
CA SER A 199 -20.18 -0.59 -20.35
C SER A 199 -19.18 -1.74 -20.28
N PHE A 200 -19.62 -2.98 -20.07
CA PHE A 200 -18.73 -4.12 -19.79
C PHE A 200 -19.33 -5.42 -20.36
N THR A 201 -18.95 -5.77 -21.59
CA THR A 201 -19.46 -6.93 -22.33
C THR A 201 -18.38 -7.96 -22.67
N GLU A 202 -17.17 -7.79 -22.17
CA GLU A 202 -16.08 -8.71 -22.42
C GLU A 202 -16.28 -10.07 -21.73
N ASP A 203 -15.70 -11.12 -22.32
CA ASP A 203 -15.62 -12.44 -21.68
C ASP A 203 -14.44 -12.47 -20.67
N THR A 204 -14.74 -12.15 -19.42
CA THR A 204 -13.77 -12.15 -18.32
C THR A 204 -13.07 -13.52 -18.19
N ALA A 205 -13.77 -14.63 -18.42
CA ALA A 205 -13.17 -15.96 -18.34
C ALA A 205 -12.08 -16.15 -19.41
N ARG A 206 -12.31 -15.69 -20.64
CA ARG A 206 -11.30 -15.72 -21.71
C ARG A 206 -10.13 -14.77 -21.41
N ARG A 207 -10.40 -13.57 -20.90
CA ARG A 207 -9.35 -12.63 -20.51
C ARG A 207 -8.42 -13.25 -19.48
N TYR A 208 -8.95 -13.87 -18.41
CA TYR A 208 -8.14 -14.51 -17.40
C TYR A 208 -7.39 -15.76 -17.90
N LYS A 209 -7.98 -16.52 -18.84
CA LYS A 209 -7.24 -17.60 -19.55
C LYS A 209 -6.05 -17.02 -20.32
N ALA A 210 -6.21 -15.87 -21.00
CA ALA A 210 -5.12 -15.18 -21.69
C ALA A 210 -4.04 -14.67 -20.74
N TYR A 211 -4.38 -14.27 -19.51
CA TYR A 211 -3.40 -13.98 -18.46
C TYR A 211 -2.68 -15.21 -17.92
N GLY A 212 -3.03 -16.40 -18.32
CA GLY A 212 -2.41 -17.65 -17.86
C GLY A 212 -3.01 -18.21 -16.58
N TRP A 213 -4.20 -17.78 -16.16
CA TRP A 213 -4.90 -18.31 -15.00
C TRP A 213 -5.62 -19.63 -15.27
N ASN A 214 -5.81 -20.42 -14.22
CA ASN A 214 -6.82 -21.47 -14.18
C ASN A 214 -8.20 -20.83 -13.97
N VAL A 215 -9.16 -21.20 -14.82
CA VAL A 215 -10.52 -20.61 -14.78
C VAL A 215 -11.52 -21.71 -14.52
N ILE A 216 -12.35 -21.53 -13.51
CA ILE A 216 -13.50 -22.38 -13.17
C ILE A 216 -14.74 -21.52 -13.33
N VAL A 217 -15.75 -22.03 -14.02
CA VAL A 217 -17.05 -21.34 -14.19
C VAL A 217 -18.10 -22.14 -13.46
N ILE A 218 -18.91 -21.45 -12.65
CA ILE A 218 -20.09 -21.97 -11.99
C ILE A 218 -21.26 -21.14 -12.50
N ASP A 219 -22.05 -21.76 -13.39
CA ASP A 219 -23.28 -21.18 -13.87
C ASP A 219 -24.44 -21.58 -12.92
N GLY A 220 -25.44 -20.72 -12.80
CA GLY A 220 -26.57 -20.94 -11.92
C GLY A 220 -27.01 -19.68 -11.20
N ASP A 221 -27.37 -19.78 -9.93
CA ASP A 221 -27.86 -18.68 -9.12
C ASP A 221 -26.95 -18.34 -7.91
N GLY A 222 -25.78 -18.94 -7.84
CA GLY A 222 -24.83 -18.72 -6.75
C GLY A 222 -25.17 -19.40 -5.43
N ASN A 223 -26.21 -20.23 -5.36
CA ASN A 223 -26.63 -20.89 -4.12
C ASN A 223 -26.23 -22.37 -4.02
N ASP A 224 -25.67 -22.95 -5.06
CA ASP A 224 -25.17 -24.34 -4.99
C ASP A 224 -23.85 -24.39 -4.17
N ILE A 225 -24.00 -24.53 -2.84
CA ILE A 225 -22.86 -24.60 -1.92
C ILE A 225 -21.98 -25.83 -2.19
N ALA A 226 -22.50 -26.91 -2.77
CA ALA A 226 -21.71 -28.09 -3.10
C ALA A 226 -20.81 -27.82 -4.31
N ALA A 227 -21.32 -27.15 -5.35
CA ALA A 227 -20.54 -26.71 -6.49
C ALA A 227 -19.45 -25.69 -6.07
N ILE A 228 -19.80 -24.72 -5.23
CA ILE A 228 -18.87 -23.71 -4.68
C ILE A 228 -17.76 -24.41 -3.90
N GLU A 229 -18.10 -25.30 -2.98
CA GLU A 229 -17.11 -26.05 -2.17
C GLU A 229 -16.17 -26.84 -3.06
N LYS A 230 -16.68 -27.59 -4.03
CA LYS A 230 -15.91 -28.38 -4.99
C LYS A 230 -14.96 -27.50 -5.82
N ALA A 231 -15.43 -26.35 -6.27
CA ALA A 231 -14.64 -25.40 -7.06
C ALA A 231 -13.47 -24.83 -6.24
N ILE A 232 -13.73 -24.38 -5.00
CA ILE A 232 -12.68 -23.84 -4.13
C ILE A 232 -11.68 -24.94 -3.74
N GLN A 233 -12.14 -26.16 -3.44
CA GLN A 233 -11.27 -27.30 -3.18
C GLN A 233 -10.38 -27.64 -4.38
N LYS A 234 -10.93 -27.60 -5.61
CA LYS A 234 -10.17 -27.80 -6.85
C LYS A 234 -9.14 -26.70 -7.02
N ALA A 235 -9.52 -25.44 -6.79
CA ALA A 235 -8.61 -24.29 -6.83
C ALA A 235 -7.44 -24.41 -5.83
N LYS A 236 -7.72 -24.82 -4.58
CA LYS A 236 -6.67 -25.03 -3.54
C LYS A 236 -5.63 -26.06 -3.91
N ARG A 237 -6.02 -27.08 -4.72
CA ARG A 237 -5.12 -28.17 -5.15
C ARG A 237 -4.41 -27.87 -6.47
N TYR A 238 -4.89 -26.89 -7.24
CA TYR A 238 -4.31 -26.55 -8.53
C TYR A 238 -2.90 -25.94 -8.35
N LYS A 239 -1.96 -26.34 -9.21
CA LYS A 239 -0.57 -25.92 -9.10
C LYS A 239 -0.09 -25.15 -10.31
N GLY A 240 0.82 -24.20 -10.05
CA GLY A 240 1.55 -23.46 -11.06
C GLY A 240 0.77 -22.34 -11.76
N LYS A 241 -0.49 -22.05 -11.35
CA LYS A 241 -1.28 -20.94 -11.87
C LYS A 241 -2.24 -20.42 -10.77
N PRO A 242 -2.47 -19.11 -10.67
CA PRO A 242 -3.57 -18.59 -9.87
C PRO A 242 -4.93 -19.06 -10.44
N THR A 243 -5.94 -19.09 -9.60
CA THR A 243 -7.29 -19.54 -10.02
C THR A 243 -8.30 -18.43 -9.83
N ILE A 244 -9.14 -18.21 -10.87
CA ILE A 244 -10.37 -17.45 -10.76
C ILE A 244 -11.58 -18.41 -10.89
N ILE A 245 -12.53 -18.26 -9.96
CA ILE A 245 -13.82 -18.93 -9.99
C ILE A 245 -14.86 -17.87 -10.38
N LYS A 246 -15.33 -17.90 -11.62
CA LYS A 246 -16.42 -17.06 -12.08
C LYS A 246 -17.71 -17.68 -11.56
N LEU A 247 -18.32 -17.02 -10.57
CA LEU A 247 -19.53 -17.48 -9.91
C LEU A 247 -20.71 -16.60 -10.34
N ARG A 248 -21.61 -17.14 -11.13
CA ARG A 248 -22.85 -16.45 -11.47
C ARG A 248 -23.71 -16.31 -10.21
N THR A 249 -24.06 -15.09 -9.87
CA THR A 249 -24.90 -14.76 -8.72
C THR A 249 -26.01 -13.79 -9.11
N HIS A 250 -26.91 -13.50 -8.16
CA HIS A 250 -27.92 -12.46 -8.29
C HIS A 250 -27.74 -11.42 -7.18
N ILE A 251 -27.63 -10.15 -7.55
CA ILE A 251 -27.58 -9.07 -6.57
C ILE A 251 -28.90 -9.00 -5.80
N ALA A 252 -28.85 -8.78 -4.48
CA ALA A 252 -30.01 -8.80 -3.59
C ALA A 252 -30.85 -10.07 -3.71
N TYR A 253 -30.20 -11.23 -3.79
CA TYR A 253 -30.85 -12.54 -3.94
C TYR A 253 -31.97 -12.74 -2.93
N GLY A 254 -33.15 -13.09 -3.42
CA GLY A 254 -34.35 -13.34 -2.64
C GLY A 254 -35.18 -12.09 -2.31
N SER A 255 -34.81 -10.91 -2.84
CA SER A 255 -35.63 -9.71 -2.76
C SER A 255 -36.74 -9.75 -3.83
N PRO A 256 -38.01 -9.72 -3.46
CA PRO A 256 -39.11 -9.85 -4.44
C PRO A 256 -39.15 -8.74 -5.49
N ASN A 257 -38.81 -7.50 -5.09
CA ASN A 257 -38.95 -6.33 -5.95
C ASN A 257 -37.60 -5.72 -6.38
N LYS A 258 -36.47 -6.08 -5.74
CA LYS A 258 -35.17 -5.43 -5.97
C LYS A 258 -34.05 -6.36 -6.41
N GLN A 259 -34.29 -7.68 -6.51
CA GLN A 259 -33.30 -8.60 -7.07
C GLN A 259 -32.95 -8.18 -8.51
N ASP A 260 -31.67 -8.25 -8.86
CA ASP A 260 -31.11 -7.92 -10.18
C ASP A 260 -31.38 -6.46 -10.64
N THR A 261 -31.53 -5.55 -9.69
CA THR A 261 -31.68 -4.12 -9.97
C THR A 261 -30.47 -3.33 -9.46
N ALA A 262 -30.17 -2.20 -10.12
CA ALA A 262 -29.14 -1.26 -9.68
C ALA A 262 -29.46 -0.61 -8.31
N ASP A 263 -30.76 -0.44 -8.01
CA ASP A 263 -31.20 0.13 -6.73
C ASP A 263 -30.73 -0.70 -5.52
N ALA A 264 -30.57 -2.03 -5.72
CA ALA A 264 -30.04 -2.89 -4.67
C ALA A 264 -28.53 -2.85 -4.50
N HIS A 265 -27.81 -2.17 -5.42
CA HIS A 265 -26.35 -2.12 -5.36
C HIS A 265 -25.86 -1.29 -4.17
N GLY A 266 -26.28 -0.02 -4.08
CA GLY A 266 -25.67 0.97 -3.18
C GLY A 266 -26.67 1.69 -2.26
N SER A 267 -27.90 1.22 -2.14
CA SER A 267 -28.93 1.83 -1.32
C SER A 267 -29.59 0.83 -0.39
N PRO A 268 -30.10 1.25 0.80
CA PRO A 268 -30.92 0.40 1.66
C PRO A 268 -32.12 -0.15 0.90
N LEU A 269 -32.49 -1.39 1.18
CA LEU A 269 -33.63 -2.02 0.50
C LEU A 269 -34.99 -1.43 0.91
N GLY A 270 -35.06 -0.83 2.08
CA GLY A 270 -36.30 -0.35 2.68
C GLY A 270 -36.92 -1.38 3.63
N THR A 271 -37.57 -0.90 4.67
CA THR A 271 -38.11 -1.72 5.76
C THR A 271 -39.09 -2.74 5.26
N ASP A 272 -40.02 -2.34 4.36
CA ASP A 272 -41.05 -3.21 3.84
C ASP A 272 -40.50 -4.32 2.96
N GLU A 273 -39.50 -3.99 2.12
CA GLU A 273 -38.83 -4.99 1.29
C GLU A 273 -38.07 -6.00 2.16
N ILE A 274 -37.40 -5.56 3.23
CA ILE A 274 -36.70 -6.46 4.16
C ILE A 274 -37.69 -7.39 4.87
N LYS A 275 -38.88 -6.91 5.26
CA LYS A 275 -39.92 -7.75 5.83
C LYS A 275 -40.36 -8.81 4.85
N LEU A 276 -40.62 -8.46 3.59
CA LEU A 276 -40.99 -9.39 2.54
C LEU A 276 -39.88 -10.46 2.31
N ILE A 277 -38.62 -10.05 2.25
CA ILE A 277 -37.48 -10.96 2.11
C ILE A 277 -37.51 -11.99 3.25
N LYS A 278 -37.54 -11.53 4.52
CA LYS A 278 -37.54 -12.41 5.69
C LYS A 278 -38.73 -13.37 5.68
N GLN A 279 -39.92 -12.89 5.38
CA GLN A 279 -41.15 -13.72 5.26
C GLN A 279 -41.01 -14.80 4.18
N ASN A 280 -40.44 -14.49 3.02
CA ASN A 280 -40.20 -15.47 1.95
C ASN A 280 -39.29 -16.62 2.39
N TYR A 281 -38.40 -16.37 3.34
CA TYR A 281 -37.55 -17.37 3.94
C TYR A 281 -38.11 -18.01 5.22
N GLY A 282 -39.38 -17.72 5.56
CA GLY A 282 -40.03 -18.25 6.74
C GLY A 282 -39.60 -17.65 8.07
N TRP A 283 -38.96 -16.48 8.03
CA TRP A 283 -38.54 -15.74 9.23
C TRP A 283 -39.60 -14.74 9.66
N ASP A 284 -39.56 -14.39 10.95
CA ASP A 284 -40.32 -13.27 11.48
C ASP A 284 -39.75 -11.95 10.90
N GLY A 285 -40.57 -11.27 10.10
CA GLY A 285 -40.19 -10.02 9.42
C GLY A 285 -39.85 -8.86 10.36
N GLU A 286 -40.30 -8.91 11.62
CA GLU A 286 -40.06 -7.87 12.62
C GLU A 286 -38.72 -8.06 13.37
N LYS A 287 -38.12 -9.24 13.35
CA LYS A 287 -36.83 -9.50 14.01
C LYS A 287 -35.68 -8.89 13.24
N THR A 288 -34.92 -8.03 13.88
CA THR A 288 -33.68 -7.44 13.33
C THR A 288 -32.47 -7.89 14.15
N PHE A 289 -31.33 -8.04 13.50
CA PHE A 289 -30.08 -8.51 14.13
C PHE A 289 -30.25 -9.78 14.93
N TYR A 290 -31.09 -10.68 14.46
CA TYR A 290 -31.37 -11.95 15.11
C TYR A 290 -30.44 -13.04 14.59
N VAL A 291 -29.79 -13.74 15.52
CA VAL A 291 -28.95 -14.91 15.25
C VAL A 291 -29.55 -16.09 16.01
N PRO A 292 -30.09 -17.11 15.31
CA PRO A 292 -30.57 -18.34 15.97
C PRO A 292 -29.45 -19.00 16.77
N ASP A 293 -29.81 -19.59 17.93
CA ASP A 293 -28.80 -20.20 18.81
C ASP A 293 -28.06 -21.36 18.13
N GLU A 294 -28.75 -22.16 17.32
CA GLU A 294 -28.15 -23.25 16.54
C GLU A 294 -27.14 -22.75 15.48
N VAL A 295 -27.41 -21.60 14.87
CA VAL A 295 -26.45 -20.93 13.95
C VAL A 295 -25.24 -20.45 14.72
N LYS A 296 -25.44 -19.78 15.84
CA LYS A 296 -24.37 -19.28 16.71
C LYS A 296 -23.46 -20.43 17.16
N GLU A 297 -24.05 -21.52 17.66
CA GLU A 297 -23.27 -22.70 18.10
C GLU A 297 -22.48 -23.29 16.92
N TYR A 298 -23.12 -23.47 15.77
CA TYR A 298 -22.47 -24.06 14.60
C TYR A 298 -21.32 -23.19 14.06
N MET A 299 -21.56 -21.90 13.87
CA MET A 299 -20.57 -20.98 13.32
C MET A 299 -19.36 -20.78 14.25
N LEU A 300 -19.58 -20.80 15.56
CA LEU A 300 -18.49 -20.69 16.54
C LEU A 300 -17.56 -21.91 16.57
N ARG A 301 -17.95 -23.08 16.02
CA ARG A 301 -17.04 -24.24 15.82
C ARG A 301 -15.80 -23.87 14.99
N THR A 302 -15.91 -22.82 14.17
CA THR A 302 -14.77 -22.28 13.41
C THR A 302 -13.64 -21.83 14.33
N LYS A 303 -13.95 -21.23 15.47
CA LYS A 303 -12.96 -20.83 16.48
C LYS A 303 -12.19 -22.01 17.05
N ASP A 304 -12.88 -23.11 17.38
CA ASP A 304 -12.25 -24.33 17.89
C ASP A 304 -11.39 -25.01 16.82
N ALA A 305 -11.90 -25.06 15.58
CA ALA A 305 -11.14 -25.59 14.44
C ALA A 305 -9.86 -24.78 14.20
N GLY A 306 -9.96 -23.45 14.26
CA GLY A 306 -8.83 -22.54 14.13
C GLY A 306 -7.77 -22.73 15.22
N GLN A 307 -8.18 -22.83 16.47
CA GLN A 307 -7.26 -23.11 17.58
C GLN A 307 -6.55 -24.47 17.42
N LYS A 308 -7.28 -25.51 16.98
CA LYS A 308 -6.68 -26.83 16.69
C LYS A 308 -5.66 -26.75 15.56
N ALA A 309 -5.98 -26.01 14.48
CA ALA A 309 -5.09 -25.82 13.36
C ALA A 309 -3.80 -25.08 13.79
N GLN A 310 -3.91 -24.01 14.56
CA GLN A 310 -2.76 -23.30 15.09
C GLN A 310 -1.94 -24.16 16.04
N LYS A 311 -2.54 -24.86 17.00
CA LYS A 311 -1.82 -25.78 17.89
C LYS A 311 -1.05 -26.86 17.13
N LYS A 312 -1.58 -27.34 16.00
CA LYS A 312 -0.85 -28.27 15.11
C LYS A 312 0.37 -27.60 14.50
N TRP A 313 0.22 -26.35 14.01
CA TRP A 313 1.31 -25.57 13.46
C TRP A 313 2.36 -25.22 14.53
N ASP A 314 1.98 -24.85 15.75
CA ASP A 314 2.89 -24.55 16.85
C ASP A 314 3.77 -25.75 17.20
N ARG A 315 3.21 -26.98 17.17
CA ARG A 315 3.96 -28.22 17.38
C ARG A 315 4.94 -28.47 16.23
N LEU A 316 4.53 -28.19 14.98
CA LEU A 316 5.40 -28.28 13.81
C LEU A 316 6.54 -27.28 13.92
N PHE A 317 6.25 -26.02 14.25
CA PHE A 317 7.24 -24.96 14.40
C PHE A 317 8.23 -25.25 15.55
N LYS A 318 7.76 -25.84 16.66
CA LYS A 318 8.65 -26.30 17.74
C LYS A 318 9.65 -27.35 17.26
N LYS A 319 9.21 -28.34 16.47
CA LYS A 319 10.11 -29.34 15.87
C LYS A 319 11.05 -28.71 14.83
N TYR A 320 10.55 -27.78 14.03
CA TYR A 320 11.34 -26.99 13.09
C TYR A 320 12.45 -26.21 13.80
N SER A 321 12.14 -25.57 14.92
CA SER A 321 13.12 -24.78 15.70
C SER A 321 14.25 -25.65 16.27
N GLN A 322 13.95 -26.93 16.57
CA GLN A 322 14.98 -27.89 16.99
C GLN A 322 15.85 -28.35 15.83
N ALA A 323 15.26 -28.60 14.65
CA ALA A 323 15.95 -29.08 13.47
C ALA A 323 16.72 -27.96 12.73
N HIS A 324 16.19 -26.72 12.76
CA HIS A 324 16.71 -25.56 12.02
C HIS A 324 16.75 -24.30 12.89
N PRO A 325 17.54 -24.25 13.97
CA PRO A 325 17.48 -23.20 14.99
C PRO A 325 17.77 -21.80 14.43
N GLN A 326 18.73 -21.65 13.52
CA GLN A 326 19.08 -20.37 12.91
C GLN A 326 17.94 -19.83 12.02
N LEU A 327 17.28 -20.68 11.25
CA LEU A 327 16.15 -20.25 10.41
C LEU A 327 14.93 -19.91 11.26
N ALA A 328 14.71 -20.63 12.34
CA ALA A 328 13.62 -20.34 13.28
C ALA A 328 13.85 -18.99 13.98
N GLU A 329 15.08 -18.68 14.35
CA GLU A 329 15.43 -17.37 14.90
C GLU A 329 15.16 -16.25 13.88
N GLN A 330 15.64 -16.41 12.64
CA GLN A 330 15.37 -15.45 11.57
C GLN A 330 13.87 -15.26 11.31
N PHE A 331 13.09 -16.35 11.33
CA PHE A 331 11.65 -16.28 11.21
C PHE A 331 11.00 -15.49 12.34
N ASN A 332 11.44 -15.73 13.60
CA ASN A 332 10.93 -15.01 14.76
C ASN A 332 11.29 -13.50 14.72
N VAL A 333 12.52 -13.18 14.31
CA VAL A 333 12.94 -11.79 14.07
C VAL A 333 12.04 -11.14 13.02
N ALA A 334 11.80 -11.80 11.88
CA ALA A 334 10.89 -11.34 10.84
C ALA A 334 9.48 -11.10 11.40
N ALA A 335 8.93 -12.06 12.13
CA ALA A 335 7.60 -11.99 12.72
C ALA A 335 7.47 -10.87 13.77
N SER A 336 8.57 -10.47 14.42
CA SER A 336 8.62 -9.32 15.33
C SER A 336 8.61 -7.97 14.62
N GLY A 337 8.75 -7.95 13.29
CA GLY A 337 8.86 -6.74 12.48
C GLY A 337 10.22 -6.04 12.57
N LYS A 338 11.22 -6.63 13.20
CA LYS A 338 12.58 -6.06 13.30
C LYS A 338 13.42 -6.45 12.07
N LEU A 339 14.42 -5.64 11.74
CA LEU A 339 15.39 -5.97 10.68
C LEU A 339 16.44 -6.97 11.19
N GLY A 340 16.73 -6.98 12.48
CA GLY A 340 17.73 -7.85 13.11
C GLY A 340 19.18 -7.47 12.82
N ILE A 341 19.42 -6.25 12.32
CA ILE A 341 20.75 -5.74 11.96
C ILE A 341 20.91 -4.29 12.41
N ASN A 342 22.17 -3.88 12.62
CA ASN A 342 22.52 -2.48 12.85
C ASN A 342 22.84 -1.81 11.51
N LEU A 343 22.00 -0.87 11.07
CA LEU A 343 22.17 -0.19 9.78
C LEU A 343 23.37 0.76 9.76
N ASP A 344 23.79 1.32 10.90
CA ASP A 344 24.94 2.23 10.98
C ASP A 344 26.26 1.56 10.61
N GLU A 345 26.36 0.23 10.79
CA GLU A 345 27.55 -0.55 10.44
C GLU A 345 27.61 -0.91 8.95
N ILE A 346 26.49 -0.79 8.25
CA ILE A 346 26.32 -1.29 6.88
C ILE A 346 26.27 -0.14 5.88
N LEU A 347 25.69 1.00 6.28
CA LEU A 347 25.46 2.11 5.39
C LEU A 347 26.77 2.70 4.86
N PRO A 348 26.89 2.92 3.54
CA PRO A 348 28.04 3.57 2.95
C PRO A 348 28.15 5.03 3.40
N LYS A 349 29.38 5.50 3.60
CA LYS A 349 29.74 6.89 3.85
C LYS A 349 30.40 7.45 2.61
N PHE A 350 29.89 8.54 2.10
CA PHE A 350 30.40 9.18 0.90
C PHE A 350 31.27 10.39 1.27
N LYS A 351 32.48 10.47 0.69
CA LYS A 351 33.47 11.50 1.02
C LYS A 351 33.44 12.64 0.02
N ALA A 352 33.56 13.86 0.51
CA ALA A 352 33.88 15.05 -0.27
C ALA A 352 35.40 15.19 -0.47
N PRO A 353 35.90 15.86 -1.56
CA PRO A 353 35.10 16.33 -2.67
C PRO A 353 34.64 15.20 -3.59
N GLY A 354 33.48 15.35 -4.19
CA GLY A 354 32.93 14.39 -5.14
C GLY A 354 31.51 14.80 -5.58
N ALA A 355 31.01 14.18 -6.63
CA ALA A 355 29.64 14.38 -7.08
C ALA A 355 29.03 13.04 -7.50
N MET A 356 27.75 12.85 -7.19
CA MET A 356 27.01 11.64 -7.52
C MET A 356 25.51 11.93 -7.57
N ALA A 357 24.81 11.36 -8.55
CA ALA A 357 23.35 11.39 -8.58
C ALA A 357 22.77 10.64 -7.38
N THR A 358 21.77 11.19 -6.71
CA THR A 358 21.20 10.54 -5.52
C THR A 358 20.55 9.19 -5.85
N ARG A 359 20.07 8.96 -7.11
CA ARG A 359 19.66 7.61 -7.57
C ARG A 359 20.80 6.60 -7.57
N LYS A 360 22.02 7.01 -7.93
CA LYS A 360 23.24 6.16 -7.90
C LYS A 360 23.64 5.88 -6.45
N ALA A 361 23.59 6.91 -5.60
CA ALA A 361 23.83 6.77 -4.16
C ALA A 361 22.84 5.76 -3.53
N SER A 362 21.56 5.85 -3.88
CA SER A 362 20.54 4.86 -3.47
C SER A 362 20.87 3.45 -3.95
N GLY A 363 21.35 3.27 -5.18
CA GLY A 363 21.82 1.98 -5.70
C GLY A 363 23.02 1.43 -4.89
N THR A 364 23.96 2.29 -4.53
CA THR A 364 25.10 1.92 -3.66
C THR A 364 24.63 1.51 -2.27
N VAL A 365 23.66 2.23 -1.70
CA VAL A 365 23.03 1.88 -0.42
C VAL A 365 22.33 0.51 -0.51
N LEU A 366 21.54 0.26 -1.57
CA LEU A 366 20.89 -1.03 -1.79
C LEU A 366 21.91 -2.16 -1.92
N ASN A 367 23.01 -1.96 -2.63
CA ASN A 367 24.08 -2.95 -2.73
C ASN A 367 24.72 -3.31 -1.37
N ALA A 368 24.83 -2.34 -0.47
CA ALA A 368 25.34 -2.59 0.88
C ALA A 368 24.31 -3.29 1.79
N LEU A 369 23.04 -2.89 1.69
CA LEU A 369 21.95 -3.36 2.56
C LEU A 369 21.44 -4.75 2.18
N MET A 370 21.19 -5.00 0.89
CA MET A 370 20.44 -6.17 0.44
C MET A 370 21.08 -7.51 0.78
N PRO A 371 22.41 -7.68 0.77
CA PRO A 371 23.03 -8.93 1.23
C PRO A 371 22.79 -9.23 2.71
N ARG A 372 22.59 -8.20 3.53
CA ARG A 372 22.36 -8.30 4.99
C ARG A 372 20.87 -8.30 5.37
N CYS A 373 19.98 -7.91 4.45
CA CYS A 373 18.53 -7.78 4.66
C CYS A 373 17.73 -8.78 3.79
N PRO A 374 17.76 -10.09 4.06
CA PRO A 374 17.11 -11.08 3.20
C PRO A 374 15.59 -10.93 3.12
N LEU A 375 14.98 -10.21 4.06
CA LEU A 375 13.53 -9.99 4.12
C LEU A 375 13.08 -8.68 3.45
N VAL A 376 13.97 -8.04 2.69
CA VAL A 376 13.65 -6.89 1.84
C VAL A 376 13.60 -7.34 0.39
N LEU A 377 12.47 -7.09 -0.27
CA LEU A 377 12.26 -7.31 -1.70
C LEU A 377 12.11 -5.98 -2.41
N GLY A 378 12.34 -5.95 -3.70
CA GLY A 378 12.11 -4.74 -4.46
C GLY A 378 12.03 -4.96 -5.94
N GLY A 379 11.72 -3.88 -6.66
CA GLY A 379 11.60 -3.94 -8.10
C GLY A 379 11.39 -2.56 -8.72
N SER A 380 11.10 -2.58 -10.02
CA SER A 380 10.85 -1.38 -10.80
C SER A 380 9.79 -1.64 -11.87
N ALA A 381 9.04 -0.60 -12.21
CA ALA A 381 8.09 -0.60 -13.31
C ALA A 381 8.83 -0.34 -14.64
N ASP A 382 9.58 -1.37 -15.10
CA ASP A 382 10.33 -1.40 -16.37
C ASP A 382 11.45 -0.34 -16.53
N LEU A 383 11.88 0.26 -15.42
CA LEU A 383 12.89 1.32 -15.39
C LEU A 383 14.14 0.95 -14.57
N THR A 384 14.42 -0.34 -14.40
CA THR A 384 15.49 -0.87 -13.55
C THR A 384 16.85 -0.19 -13.74
N PRO A 385 17.41 -0.05 -14.97
CA PRO A 385 18.70 0.60 -15.18
C PRO A 385 18.68 2.08 -14.80
N SER A 386 17.56 2.76 -15.09
CA SER A 386 17.39 4.19 -14.84
C SER A 386 17.21 4.50 -13.36
N ASN A 387 16.48 3.62 -12.64
CA ASN A 387 16.20 3.80 -11.21
C ASN A 387 17.34 3.31 -10.30
N ASN A 388 18.30 2.53 -10.81
CA ASN A 388 19.40 1.93 -10.05
C ASN A 388 18.93 1.11 -8.83
N THR A 389 17.88 0.31 -8.99
CA THR A 389 17.22 -0.40 -7.89
C THR A 389 17.56 -1.88 -7.79
N ARG A 390 18.21 -2.46 -8.80
CA ARG A 390 18.67 -3.85 -8.78
C ARG A 390 20.05 -3.92 -8.13
N PHE A 391 20.14 -4.63 -7.02
CA PHE A 391 21.40 -4.87 -6.34
C PHE A 391 22.21 -6.00 -7.00
N GLU A 392 23.51 -6.00 -6.81
CA GLU A 392 24.42 -7.02 -7.36
C GLU A 392 24.08 -8.41 -6.82
N GLY A 393 24.13 -9.42 -7.70
CA GLY A 393 23.75 -10.80 -7.37
C GLY A 393 22.24 -11.04 -7.19
N ALA A 394 21.38 -10.01 -7.39
CA ALA A 394 19.94 -10.20 -7.29
C ALA A 394 19.42 -11.21 -8.32
N LYS A 395 18.65 -12.20 -7.86
CA LYS A 395 17.82 -13.05 -8.72
C LYS A 395 16.46 -12.40 -8.91
N ASP A 396 15.90 -12.50 -10.11
CA ASP A 396 14.54 -12.07 -10.39
C ASP A 396 13.55 -13.06 -9.76
N PHE A 397 12.52 -12.55 -9.10
CA PHE A 397 11.41 -13.38 -8.60
C PHE A 397 10.61 -13.87 -9.80
N GLN A 398 10.56 -15.17 -9.97
CA GLN A 398 9.88 -15.83 -11.08
C GLN A 398 9.17 -17.10 -10.60
N LYS A 399 8.32 -17.67 -11.44
CA LYS A 399 7.60 -18.91 -11.16
C LYS A 399 8.52 -20.07 -10.75
N ASP A 400 9.66 -20.16 -11.37
CA ASP A 400 10.70 -21.18 -11.16
C ASP A 400 11.86 -20.69 -10.25
N CYS A 401 11.80 -19.45 -9.80
CA CYS A 401 12.76 -18.84 -8.89
C CYS A 401 12.06 -18.02 -7.79
N PRO A 402 11.24 -18.66 -6.92
CA PRO A 402 10.50 -17.97 -5.86
C PRO A 402 11.40 -17.39 -4.75
N GLU A 403 12.68 -17.79 -4.71
CA GLU A 403 13.69 -17.20 -3.83
C GLU A 403 14.28 -15.89 -4.37
N GLY A 404 13.92 -15.48 -5.58
CA GLY A 404 14.33 -14.22 -6.17
C GLY A 404 13.79 -13.03 -5.37
N ARG A 405 14.60 -11.98 -5.26
CA ARG A 405 14.25 -10.77 -4.47
C ARG A 405 14.02 -9.53 -5.30
N TYR A 406 14.16 -9.64 -6.61
CA TYR A 406 13.90 -8.54 -7.52
C TYR A 406 12.67 -8.86 -8.39
N ILE A 407 11.66 -7.99 -8.31
CA ILE A 407 10.39 -8.16 -9.03
C ILE A 407 10.39 -7.25 -10.26
N ARG A 408 10.24 -7.85 -11.44
CA ARG A 408 10.03 -7.14 -12.69
C ARG A 408 8.55 -6.83 -12.85
N PHE A 409 8.12 -5.65 -12.42
CA PHE A 409 6.70 -5.28 -12.51
C PHE A 409 6.22 -5.05 -13.94
N GLY A 410 7.13 -4.75 -14.90
CA GLY A 410 6.80 -4.27 -16.22
C GLY A 410 6.20 -2.87 -16.14
N VAL A 411 5.65 -2.35 -17.22
CA VAL A 411 5.00 -1.03 -17.25
C VAL A 411 3.64 -1.10 -16.56
N ARG A 412 3.66 -1.11 -15.21
CA ARG A 412 2.48 -1.31 -14.34
C ARG A 412 2.67 -0.56 -13.02
N GLU A 413 2.72 0.75 -13.04
CA GLU A 413 2.97 1.56 -11.83
C GLU A 413 1.87 1.38 -10.79
N HIS A 414 0.61 1.42 -11.19
CA HIS A 414 -0.52 1.25 -10.28
C HIS A 414 -0.56 -0.15 -9.69
N GLY A 415 -0.40 -1.18 -10.53
CA GLY A 415 -0.27 -2.58 -10.12
C GLY A 415 0.91 -2.79 -9.17
N MET A 416 2.08 -2.22 -9.46
CA MET A 416 3.25 -2.22 -8.58
C MET A 416 2.89 -1.66 -7.20
N GLY A 417 2.25 -0.50 -7.14
CA GLY A 417 1.90 0.14 -5.88
C GLY A 417 0.98 -0.71 -5.01
N THR A 418 -0.06 -1.32 -5.59
CA THR A 418 -0.97 -2.21 -4.83
C THR A 418 -0.28 -3.49 -4.40
N ILE A 419 0.57 -4.08 -5.25
CA ILE A 419 1.33 -5.29 -4.93
C ILE A 419 2.30 -5.04 -3.78
N LEU A 420 3.01 -3.89 -3.79
CA LEU A 420 3.88 -3.49 -2.68
C LEU A 420 3.10 -3.41 -1.36
N ASN A 421 1.91 -2.80 -1.37
CA ASN A 421 1.04 -2.74 -0.21
C ASN A 421 0.74 -4.15 0.32
N GLY A 422 0.38 -5.08 -0.57
CA GLY A 422 0.10 -6.48 -0.24
C GLY A 422 1.30 -7.24 0.34
N ILE A 423 2.51 -7.04 -0.20
CA ILE A 423 3.74 -7.65 0.35
C ILE A 423 3.98 -7.13 1.77
N ASN A 424 3.86 -5.81 1.98
CA ASN A 424 4.15 -5.19 3.27
C ASN A 424 3.15 -5.56 4.37
N VAL A 425 1.86 -5.78 4.05
CA VAL A 425 0.87 -6.23 5.05
C VAL A 425 1.05 -7.68 5.46
N SER A 426 1.88 -8.47 4.78
CA SER A 426 2.28 -9.80 5.26
C SER A 426 2.92 -9.75 6.65
N GLY A 427 3.47 -8.61 7.02
CA GLY A 427 4.06 -8.31 8.32
C GLY A 427 5.51 -8.76 8.50
N LEU A 428 5.99 -9.71 7.69
CA LEU A 428 7.34 -10.28 7.78
C LEU A 428 8.32 -9.66 6.80
N LEU A 429 7.84 -9.04 5.76
CA LEU A 429 8.64 -8.50 4.66
C LEU A 429 8.61 -6.97 4.63
N ARG A 430 9.60 -6.41 3.94
CA ARG A 430 9.62 -5.02 3.49
C ARG A 430 9.75 -5.03 1.97
N ALA A 431 9.01 -4.15 1.30
CA ALA A 431 9.09 -4.08 -0.14
C ALA A 431 9.20 -2.64 -0.63
N TYR A 432 10.04 -2.45 -1.66
CA TYR A 432 10.17 -1.21 -2.39
C TYR A 432 9.82 -1.38 -3.87
N GLY A 433 9.31 -0.32 -4.48
CA GLY A 433 9.08 -0.26 -5.91
C GLY A 433 9.46 1.09 -6.47
N ALA A 434 9.98 1.09 -7.69
CA ALA A 434 10.55 2.26 -8.30
C ALA A 434 9.97 2.59 -9.68
N THR A 435 9.85 3.88 -9.93
CA THR A 435 9.56 4.46 -11.24
C THR A 435 10.12 5.89 -11.30
N PHE A 436 9.89 6.64 -12.39
CA PHE A 436 10.18 8.08 -12.40
C PHE A 436 9.14 8.84 -11.58
N LEU A 437 9.54 9.99 -11.02
CA LEU A 437 8.63 10.76 -10.16
C LEU A 437 7.36 11.21 -10.89
N VAL A 438 7.46 11.58 -12.15
CA VAL A 438 6.31 11.98 -12.97
C VAL A 438 5.27 10.85 -13.06
N PHE A 439 5.69 9.59 -13.06
CA PHE A 439 4.79 8.44 -13.15
C PHE A 439 4.18 8.05 -11.80
N SER A 440 4.48 8.77 -10.71
CA SER A 440 3.70 8.66 -9.49
C SER A 440 2.22 9.01 -9.70
N ASP A 441 1.90 9.77 -10.75
CA ASP A 441 0.51 10.08 -11.13
C ASP A 441 -0.29 8.82 -11.46
N TYR A 442 0.33 7.82 -12.14
CA TYR A 442 -0.34 6.54 -12.44
C TYR A 442 -0.64 5.71 -11.19
N MET A 443 0.13 5.83 -10.12
CA MET A 443 -0.01 5.01 -8.92
C MET A 443 -0.50 5.78 -7.68
N LYS A 444 -0.96 7.00 -7.84
CA LYS A 444 -1.37 7.88 -6.73
C LYS A 444 -2.43 7.25 -5.83
N ALA A 445 -3.37 6.47 -6.41
CA ALA A 445 -4.39 5.78 -5.64
C ALA A 445 -3.78 4.75 -4.66
N SER A 446 -2.82 3.94 -5.09
CA SER A 446 -2.15 2.96 -4.23
C SER A 446 -1.25 3.61 -3.17
N ILE A 447 -0.60 4.74 -3.47
CA ILE A 447 0.15 5.54 -2.48
C ILE A 447 -0.81 6.07 -1.41
N ARG A 448 -1.96 6.61 -1.82
CA ARG A 448 -3.00 7.08 -0.91
C ARG A 448 -3.51 5.95 0.00
N MET A 449 -3.74 4.75 -0.55
CA MET A 449 -4.17 3.59 0.24
C MET A 449 -3.10 3.13 1.24
N ALA A 450 -1.82 3.15 0.85
CA ALA A 450 -0.73 2.87 1.77
C ALA A 450 -0.71 3.87 2.94
N SER A 451 -0.93 5.14 2.65
CA SER A 451 -0.90 6.23 3.64
C SER A 451 -2.10 6.18 4.59
N LEU A 452 -3.31 5.95 4.06
CA LEU A 452 -4.53 5.79 4.83
C LEU A 452 -4.42 4.62 5.83
N SER A 453 -3.89 3.50 5.35
CA SER A 453 -3.77 2.25 6.10
C SER A 453 -2.46 2.13 6.89
N LYS A 454 -1.55 3.09 6.74
CA LYS A 454 -0.21 3.09 7.34
C LYS A 454 0.62 1.86 6.96
N TYR A 455 0.46 1.35 5.73
CA TYR A 455 1.31 0.28 5.23
C TYR A 455 2.75 0.77 5.08
N PRO A 456 3.75 0.03 5.54
CA PRO A 456 5.14 0.48 5.49
C PRO A 456 5.77 0.30 4.09
N SER A 457 5.08 0.70 3.04
CA SER A 457 5.51 0.59 1.65
C SER A 457 6.57 1.65 1.32
N ILE A 458 7.55 1.28 0.49
CA ILE A 458 8.66 2.15 0.10
C ILE A 458 8.51 2.45 -1.38
N PHE A 459 8.35 3.74 -1.72
CA PHE A 459 8.23 4.22 -3.08
C PHE A 459 9.51 4.98 -3.45
N ILE A 460 10.23 4.51 -4.47
CA ILE A 460 11.44 5.13 -4.98
C ILE A 460 11.09 5.86 -6.27
N PHE A 461 11.24 7.18 -6.27
CA PHE A 461 10.96 8.01 -7.42
C PHE A 461 12.24 8.71 -7.87
N THR A 462 12.77 8.30 -9.03
CA THR A 462 13.95 8.95 -9.61
C THR A 462 13.53 10.01 -10.64
N HIS A 463 14.50 10.77 -11.17
CA HIS A 463 14.22 11.83 -12.14
C HIS A 463 13.30 12.90 -11.54
N ASP A 464 13.74 13.45 -10.40
CA ASP A 464 12.91 14.20 -9.46
C ASP A 464 12.58 15.65 -9.89
N SER A 465 13.20 16.20 -10.94
CA SER A 465 13.04 17.62 -11.28
C SER A 465 13.29 17.90 -12.76
N ILE A 466 13.32 19.18 -13.14
CA ILE A 466 13.78 19.65 -14.47
C ILE A 466 15.21 19.20 -14.78
N GLY A 467 15.95 18.72 -13.79
CA GLY A 467 17.25 18.04 -13.95
C GLY A 467 17.19 16.74 -14.76
N VAL A 468 16.01 16.24 -15.09
CA VAL A 468 15.79 15.20 -16.10
C VAL A 468 16.40 15.62 -17.45
N GLY A 469 16.27 16.90 -17.79
CA GLY A 469 16.94 17.45 -18.96
C GLY A 469 16.19 17.19 -20.27
N GLU A 470 16.86 16.52 -21.20
CA GLU A 470 16.48 16.41 -22.61
C GLU A 470 15.17 15.68 -22.87
N ASP A 471 14.73 14.77 -21.97
CA ASP A 471 13.42 14.09 -22.06
C ASP A 471 12.24 15.08 -22.00
N GLY A 472 12.46 16.25 -21.42
CA GLY A 472 11.55 17.39 -21.48
C GLY A 472 10.30 17.30 -20.62
N PRO A 473 9.27 18.12 -20.91
CA PRO A 473 8.12 18.35 -20.03
C PRO A 473 7.31 17.09 -19.69
N THR A 474 7.27 16.09 -20.55
CA THR A 474 6.53 14.85 -20.31
C THR A 474 7.15 13.99 -19.21
N HIS A 475 8.41 14.24 -18.86
CA HIS A 475 9.17 13.48 -17.87
C HIS A 475 9.67 14.33 -16.69
N GLN A 476 9.50 15.66 -16.77
CA GLN A 476 9.92 16.61 -15.73
C GLN A 476 8.77 16.86 -14.75
N PRO A 477 8.85 16.37 -13.50
CA PRO A 477 7.82 16.62 -12.48
C PRO A 477 7.88 18.07 -12.00
N ILE A 478 6.74 18.72 -11.87
CA ILE A 478 6.62 20.12 -11.42
C ILE A 478 5.76 20.21 -10.17
N GLY A 479 4.53 19.69 -10.18
CA GLY A 479 3.60 19.72 -9.07
C GLY A 479 3.71 18.52 -8.12
N HIS A 480 4.55 17.54 -8.43
CA HIS A 480 4.56 16.22 -7.79
C HIS A 480 5.02 16.27 -6.33
N PHE A 481 5.96 17.17 -5.97
CA PHE A 481 6.38 17.35 -4.58
C PHE A 481 5.19 17.77 -3.70
N ALA A 482 4.47 18.82 -4.13
CA ALA A 482 3.29 19.32 -3.41
C ALA A 482 2.18 18.26 -3.38
N ALA A 483 1.96 17.55 -4.48
CA ALA A 483 0.95 16.49 -4.58
C ALA A 483 1.24 15.33 -3.63
N LEU A 484 2.49 14.90 -3.47
CA LEU A 484 2.87 13.84 -2.54
C LEU A 484 2.81 14.33 -1.08
N ARG A 485 3.35 15.52 -0.79
CA ARG A 485 3.28 16.14 0.56
C ARG A 485 1.85 16.42 1.03
N SER A 486 0.89 16.54 0.11
CA SER A 486 -0.53 16.71 0.45
C SER A 486 -1.21 15.43 0.95
N ILE A 487 -0.57 14.26 0.82
CA ILE A 487 -1.13 12.98 1.26
C ILE A 487 -0.81 12.77 2.76
N PRO A 488 -1.82 12.75 3.65
CA PRO A 488 -1.59 12.53 5.08
C PRO A 488 -0.86 11.20 5.35
N ASN A 489 0.05 11.19 6.33
CA ASN A 489 0.86 10.03 6.75
C ASN A 489 1.89 9.51 5.74
N LEU A 490 2.07 10.14 4.59
CA LEU A 490 3.17 9.85 3.68
C LEU A 490 4.40 10.66 4.12
N LEU A 491 5.54 10.01 4.30
CA LEU A 491 6.82 10.70 4.47
C LEU A 491 7.45 10.90 3.08
N VAL A 492 7.82 12.14 2.75
CA VAL A 492 8.41 12.49 1.45
C VAL A 492 9.83 12.97 1.67
N PHE A 493 10.80 12.08 1.39
CA PHE A 493 12.24 12.39 1.47
C PHE A 493 12.74 12.87 0.11
N ARG A 494 13.37 14.04 0.09
CA ARG A 494 14.11 14.57 -1.06
C ARG A 494 15.53 14.93 -0.65
N PRO A 495 16.45 13.94 -0.62
CA PRO A 495 17.81 14.13 -0.12
C PRO A 495 18.65 15.01 -1.03
N ALA A 496 19.52 15.84 -0.42
CA ALA A 496 20.38 16.78 -1.10
C ALA A 496 21.59 16.12 -1.77
N ASP A 497 22.11 15.06 -1.16
CA ASP A 497 23.32 14.38 -1.59
C ASP A 497 23.33 12.88 -1.27
N ALA A 498 24.45 12.24 -1.51
CA ALA A 498 24.63 10.81 -1.27
C ALA A 498 24.53 10.42 0.22
N ASN A 499 25.02 11.26 1.14
CA ASN A 499 24.96 10.99 2.59
C ASN A 499 23.54 11.15 3.13
N GLU A 500 22.82 12.22 2.73
CA GLU A 500 21.39 12.35 3.07
C GLU A 500 20.57 11.17 2.50
N THR A 501 20.91 10.67 1.29
CA THR A 501 20.27 9.49 0.71
C THR A 501 20.46 8.25 1.58
N ALA A 502 21.66 8.02 2.10
CA ALA A 502 21.93 6.90 2.99
C ALA A 502 21.15 7.00 4.30
N GLN A 503 21.08 8.19 4.89
CA GLN A 503 20.32 8.42 6.13
C GLN A 503 18.82 8.35 5.94
N ALA A 504 18.30 8.79 4.79
CA ALA A 504 16.90 8.59 4.43
C ALA A 504 16.54 7.10 4.35
N TRP A 505 17.37 6.28 3.70
CA TRP A 505 17.20 4.83 3.66
C TRP A 505 17.19 4.20 5.06
N LYS A 506 18.12 4.62 5.95
CA LYS A 506 18.13 4.17 7.34
C LYS A 506 16.78 4.41 8.00
N PHE A 507 16.35 5.67 7.99
CA PHE A 507 15.09 6.06 8.62
C PHE A 507 13.90 5.28 8.04
N ILE A 508 13.82 5.16 6.72
CA ILE A 508 12.73 4.47 6.02
C ILE A 508 12.66 3.00 6.41
N LEU A 509 13.80 2.31 6.50
CA LEU A 509 13.83 0.88 6.86
C LEU A 509 13.50 0.64 8.33
N GLU A 510 13.91 1.51 9.24
CA GLU A 510 13.61 1.43 10.67
C GLU A 510 12.15 1.81 10.97
N ASN A 511 11.57 2.75 10.21
CA ASN A 511 10.18 3.18 10.39
C ASN A 511 9.19 2.21 9.73
N ARG A 512 8.28 1.64 10.53
CA ARG A 512 7.19 0.77 10.07
C ARG A 512 5.80 1.38 10.26
N ASN A 513 5.71 2.64 10.65
CA ASN A 513 4.45 3.30 11.01
C ASN A 513 3.74 3.98 9.85
N GLY A 514 4.12 3.66 8.62
CA GLY A 514 3.52 4.20 7.41
C GLY A 514 4.47 4.17 6.21
N PRO A 515 3.99 4.57 5.04
CA PRO A 515 4.76 4.57 3.82
C PRO A 515 5.75 5.75 3.75
N ALA A 516 6.77 5.56 2.93
CA ALA A 516 7.70 6.61 2.59
C ALA A 516 7.98 6.67 1.07
N ALA A 517 8.09 7.87 0.54
CA ALA A 517 8.58 8.14 -0.80
C ALA A 517 9.99 8.75 -0.70
N ILE A 518 10.94 8.27 -1.50
CA ILE A 518 12.27 8.86 -1.63
C ILE A 518 12.44 9.37 -3.06
N LEU A 519 12.70 10.67 -3.21
CA LEU A 519 12.77 11.39 -4.48
C LEU A 519 14.23 11.65 -4.83
N LEU A 520 14.68 11.15 -5.97
CA LEU A 520 16.09 11.03 -6.29
C LEU A 520 16.45 11.69 -7.64
N THR A 521 17.57 12.36 -7.68
CA THR A 521 18.06 13.06 -8.87
C THR A 521 18.50 12.11 -9.99
N ARG A 522 18.34 12.52 -11.26
CA ARG A 522 19.03 11.94 -12.41
C ARG A 522 20.45 12.47 -12.53
N GLN A 523 20.60 13.79 -12.39
CA GLN A 523 21.87 14.51 -12.49
C GLN A 523 22.72 14.29 -11.23
N ASP A 524 24.03 14.41 -11.40
CA ASP A 524 24.95 14.37 -10.27
C ASP A 524 24.82 15.65 -9.42
N VAL A 525 24.95 15.49 -8.09
CA VAL A 525 24.96 16.56 -7.09
C VAL A 525 26.24 16.45 -6.26
N GLU A 526 26.75 17.58 -5.79
CA GLU A 526 27.95 17.62 -4.96
C GLU A 526 27.73 16.92 -3.63
N ILE A 527 28.71 16.15 -3.17
CA ILE A 527 28.69 15.52 -1.85
C ILE A 527 29.07 16.58 -0.80
N ILE A 528 28.16 16.78 0.16
CA ILE A 528 28.38 17.76 1.26
C ILE A 528 29.43 17.23 2.23
N ASP A 529 30.41 18.03 2.51
CA ASP A 529 31.50 17.70 3.46
C ASP A 529 30.95 17.63 4.90
N GLN A 530 30.89 16.42 5.44
CA GLN A 530 30.35 16.14 6.78
C GLN A 530 31.27 16.59 7.93
N GLU A 531 32.51 16.96 7.63
CA GLU A 531 33.46 17.50 8.64
C GLU A 531 33.30 19.02 8.77
N LYS A 532 32.94 19.68 7.67
CA LYS A 532 32.81 21.14 7.60
C LYS A 532 31.38 21.64 7.85
N TYR A 533 30.37 20.87 7.44
CA TYR A 533 28.99 21.30 7.42
C TYR A 533 28.10 20.42 8.33
N GLY A 534 26.79 20.76 8.42
CA GLY A 534 25.82 20.00 9.17
C GLY A 534 25.73 18.55 8.71
N LYS A 535 25.67 17.63 9.66
CA LYS A 535 25.72 16.17 9.39
C LYS A 535 24.41 15.62 8.88
N ALA A 536 24.50 14.71 7.89
CA ALA A 536 23.36 14.06 7.26
C ALA A 536 22.51 13.20 8.21
N GLU A 537 23.04 12.74 9.36
CA GLU A 537 22.27 12.02 10.39
C GLU A 537 21.05 12.82 10.86
N ASN A 538 21.09 14.16 10.72
CA ASN A 538 19.97 15.06 11.03
C ASN A 538 18.79 14.96 10.03
N VAL A 539 18.91 14.21 8.94
CA VAL A 539 17.77 13.85 8.05
C VAL A 539 16.61 13.27 8.86
N SER A 540 16.90 12.54 9.93
CA SER A 540 15.90 11.99 10.86
C SER A 540 15.05 13.06 11.56
N LYS A 541 15.51 14.31 11.59
CA LYS A 541 14.79 15.47 12.11
C LYS A 541 13.90 16.17 11.06
N GLY A 542 14.08 15.85 9.78
CA GLY A 542 13.30 16.38 8.67
C GLY A 542 13.81 17.69 8.07
N ALA A 543 14.43 18.55 8.85
CA ALA A 543 15.20 19.71 8.41
C ALA A 543 16.32 20.00 9.39
N TYR A 544 17.43 20.58 8.90
CA TYR A 544 18.58 20.92 9.73
C TYR A 544 19.46 21.97 9.06
N VAL A 545 20.27 22.66 9.87
CA VAL A 545 21.22 23.66 9.39
C VAL A 545 22.42 22.97 8.77
N VAL A 546 22.66 23.20 7.47
CA VAL A 546 23.83 22.71 6.72
C VAL A 546 25.00 23.70 6.85
N VAL A 547 24.76 24.98 6.55
CA VAL A 547 25.76 26.05 6.74
C VAL A 547 25.27 26.96 7.86
N LYS A 548 25.97 26.94 8.97
CA LYS A 548 25.64 27.75 10.14
C LYS A 548 26.21 29.15 10.00
N ALA A 549 25.43 30.16 10.38
CA ALA A 549 25.86 31.54 10.58
C ALA A 549 25.46 32.02 11.98
N ASP A 550 26.37 32.73 12.64
CA ASP A 550 26.05 33.37 13.91
C ASP A 550 25.25 34.66 13.64
N ASN A 551 24.04 34.74 14.22
CA ASN A 551 23.09 35.84 13.98
C ASN A 551 22.86 36.07 12.49
N PRO A 552 22.24 35.14 11.77
CA PRO A 552 22.06 35.23 10.32
C PRO A 552 21.20 36.42 9.93
N ASP A 553 21.60 37.12 8.87
CA ASP A 553 20.79 38.19 8.25
C ASP A 553 19.64 37.61 7.43
N CYS A 554 19.84 36.45 6.82
CA CYS A 554 18.82 35.73 6.05
C CYS A 554 18.98 34.21 6.12
N LEU A 555 17.90 33.47 5.77
CA LEU A 555 17.88 32.02 5.65
C LEU A 555 17.65 31.61 4.19
N LEU A 556 18.44 30.64 3.71
CA LEU A 556 18.26 29.97 2.44
C LEU A 556 17.78 28.55 2.72
N LEU A 557 16.52 28.24 2.42
CA LEU A 557 15.89 26.94 2.67
C LEU A 557 15.77 26.19 1.35
N ALA A 558 16.26 24.97 1.29
CA ALA A 558 16.22 24.18 0.08
C ALA A 558 15.98 22.70 0.34
N THR A 559 15.58 21.96 -0.70
CA THR A 559 15.46 20.51 -0.68
C THR A 559 16.19 19.89 -1.88
N GLY A 560 16.61 18.64 -1.76
CA GLY A 560 17.22 17.93 -2.88
C GLY A 560 18.40 18.66 -3.50
N SER A 561 18.53 18.61 -4.81
CA SER A 561 19.64 19.21 -5.57
C SER A 561 19.78 20.72 -5.35
N GLU A 562 18.72 21.41 -4.94
CA GLU A 562 18.75 22.87 -4.76
C GLU A 562 19.47 23.30 -3.47
N VAL A 563 19.79 22.36 -2.56
CA VAL A 563 20.65 22.65 -1.40
C VAL A 563 22.04 23.11 -1.88
N SER A 564 22.59 22.53 -2.95
CA SER A 564 23.85 22.99 -3.54
C SER A 564 23.76 24.41 -4.13
N VAL A 565 22.60 24.78 -4.68
CA VAL A 565 22.31 26.14 -5.16
C VAL A 565 22.32 27.12 -3.96
N ALA A 566 21.66 26.76 -2.86
CA ALA A 566 21.63 27.55 -1.64
C ALA A 566 23.03 27.73 -1.02
N MET A 567 23.84 26.68 -0.98
CA MET A 567 25.22 26.74 -0.47
C MET A 567 26.10 27.69 -1.29
N LYS A 568 26.04 27.60 -2.63
CA LYS A 568 26.78 28.52 -3.54
C LYS A 568 26.30 29.96 -3.40
N ALA A 569 24.99 30.17 -3.20
CA ALA A 569 24.45 31.51 -2.94
C ALA A 569 24.95 32.05 -1.60
N CYS A 570 25.02 31.20 -0.56
CA CYS A 570 25.56 31.55 0.75
C CYS A 570 27.04 32.03 0.65
N GLU A 571 27.87 31.32 -0.11
CA GLU A 571 29.27 31.73 -0.35
C GLU A 571 29.36 33.11 -1.05
N LYS A 572 28.52 33.38 -2.05
CA LYS A 572 28.47 34.68 -2.72
C LYS A 572 27.99 35.79 -1.80
N LEU A 573 26.96 35.55 -0.95
CA LEU A 573 26.48 36.50 0.03
C LEU A 573 27.56 36.81 1.09
N ALA A 574 28.30 35.80 1.54
CA ALA A 574 29.39 35.97 2.49
C ALA A 574 30.51 36.86 1.94
N ALA A 575 30.84 36.73 0.65
CA ALA A 575 31.82 37.59 -0.03
C ALA A 575 31.36 39.08 -0.08
N GLU A 576 30.05 39.34 0.03
CA GLU A 576 29.45 40.68 0.12
C GLU A 576 29.17 41.11 1.59
N GLY A 577 29.63 40.35 2.59
CA GLY A 577 29.45 40.64 4.01
C GLY A 577 28.06 40.34 4.57
N ILE A 578 27.23 39.56 3.86
CA ILE A 578 25.88 39.14 4.27
C ILE A 578 25.97 37.73 4.90
N ARG A 579 25.52 37.58 6.14
CA ARG A 579 25.53 36.31 6.87
C ARG A 579 24.27 35.52 6.53
N ALA A 580 24.38 34.60 5.60
CA ALA A 580 23.31 33.69 5.25
C ALA A 580 23.49 32.34 5.97
N GLN A 581 22.37 31.74 6.45
CA GLN A 581 22.32 30.37 6.96
C GLN A 581 21.61 29.48 5.95
N VAL A 582 22.20 28.30 5.67
CA VAL A 582 21.56 27.33 4.77
C VAL A 582 20.90 26.22 5.56
N VAL A 583 19.65 25.92 5.22
CA VAL A 583 18.85 24.85 5.82
C VAL A 583 18.48 23.83 4.73
N SER A 584 18.91 22.57 4.93
CA SER A 584 18.37 21.43 4.16
C SER A 584 17.05 20.96 4.78
N MET A 585 16.04 20.76 3.96
CA MET A 585 14.70 20.34 4.37
C MET A 585 14.29 19.02 3.70
N PRO A 586 15.00 17.91 3.93
CA PRO A 586 14.80 16.66 3.20
C PRO A 586 13.44 16.00 3.45
N CYS A 587 12.73 16.26 4.57
CA CYS A 587 11.42 15.68 4.86
C CYS A 587 10.58 16.61 5.76
N TRP A 588 9.65 17.34 5.17
CA TRP A 588 8.82 18.32 5.88
C TRP A 588 7.95 17.69 6.97
N GLU A 589 7.40 16.50 6.71
CA GLU A 589 6.49 15.80 7.62
C GLU A 589 7.19 15.36 8.92
N LEU A 590 8.50 15.15 8.90
CA LEU A 590 9.29 14.88 10.09
C LEU A 590 9.65 16.17 10.82
N PHE A 591 9.95 17.24 10.08
CA PHE A 591 10.29 18.53 10.69
C PHE A 591 9.07 19.13 11.42
N GLU A 592 7.88 19.00 10.86
CA GLU A 592 6.62 19.43 11.50
C GLU A 592 6.35 18.75 12.85
N LYS A 593 6.89 17.58 13.08
CA LYS A 593 6.74 16.82 14.33
C LYS A 593 7.80 17.15 15.39
N GLN A 594 8.76 18.00 15.06
CA GLN A 594 9.79 18.39 16.02
C GLN A 594 9.23 19.39 17.05
N ASP A 595 9.89 19.44 18.20
CA ASP A 595 9.58 20.43 19.23
C ASP A 595 9.80 21.85 18.71
N LYS A 596 9.01 22.79 19.23
CA LYS A 596 9.11 24.20 18.84
C LYS A 596 10.53 24.75 19.05
N SER A 597 11.22 24.33 20.10
CA SER A 597 12.61 24.74 20.39
C SER A 597 13.58 24.31 19.28
N TYR A 598 13.41 23.08 18.75
CA TYR A 598 14.20 22.62 17.62
C TYR A 598 13.85 23.37 16.33
N ILE A 599 12.55 23.55 16.05
CA ILE A 599 12.10 24.31 14.87
C ILE A 599 12.67 25.73 14.92
N ASP A 600 12.57 26.40 16.06
CA ASP A 600 13.07 27.77 16.25
C ASP A 600 14.62 27.84 16.17
N SER A 601 15.33 26.78 16.52
CA SER A 601 16.79 26.70 16.37
C SER A 601 17.25 26.56 14.90
N VAL A 602 16.45 25.90 14.07
CA VAL A 602 16.69 25.72 12.63
C VAL A 602 16.18 26.92 11.83
N LEU A 603 14.99 27.43 12.18
CA LEU A 603 14.32 28.56 11.55
C LEU A 603 14.05 29.68 12.58
N PRO A 604 15.07 30.43 13.03
CA PRO A 604 14.91 31.46 14.03
C PRO A 604 13.79 32.43 13.69
N PRO A 605 12.78 32.63 14.56
CA PRO A 605 11.58 33.41 14.23
C PRO A 605 11.87 34.89 13.97
N GLN A 606 12.96 35.41 14.53
CA GLN A 606 13.40 36.81 14.32
C GLN A 606 13.98 37.04 12.92
N VAL A 607 14.42 35.97 12.22
CA VAL A 607 14.96 36.07 10.85
C VAL A 607 13.84 35.85 9.85
N THR A 608 13.27 36.97 9.38
CA THR A 608 12.11 36.97 8.45
C THR A 608 12.53 37.01 6.99
N ALA A 609 13.77 37.39 6.69
CA ALA A 609 14.34 37.32 5.32
C ALA A 609 14.65 35.86 4.98
N ARG A 610 13.71 35.18 4.32
CA ARG A 610 13.81 33.75 3.99
C ARG A 610 13.59 33.52 2.50
N VAL A 611 14.49 32.78 1.88
CA VAL A 611 14.39 32.37 0.47
C VAL A 611 14.17 30.87 0.44
N GLY A 612 13.09 30.40 -0.19
CA GLY A 612 12.82 28.99 -0.48
C GLY A 612 13.29 28.65 -1.89
N ILE A 613 13.97 27.52 -2.06
CA ILE A 613 14.53 27.10 -3.36
C ILE A 613 14.19 25.62 -3.60
N GLU A 614 13.34 25.36 -4.61
CA GLU A 614 12.98 24.00 -5.03
C GLU A 614 12.55 23.98 -6.51
N ALA A 615 13.03 23.03 -7.29
CA ALA A 615 12.66 22.87 -8.70
C ALA A 615 11.25 22.28 -8.86
N GLY A 616 10.28 22.92 -8.24
CA GLY A 616 8.86 22.56 -8.21
C GLY A 616 8.00 23.80 -7.96
N VAL A 617 6.69 23.60 -7.80
CA VAL A 617 5.74 24.68 -7.52
C VAL A 617 5.90 25.24 -6.11
N GLU A 618 5.52 26.52 -5.91
CA GLU A 618 5.60 27.23 -4.62
C GLU A 618 4.65 26.66 -3.54
N LEU A 619 3.66 25.87 -3.93
CA LEU A 619 2.60 25.40 -3.03
C LEU A 619 3.18 24.69 -1.79
N GLY A 620 2.84 25.25 -0.60
CA GLY A 620 3.29 24.76 0.71
C GLY A 620 4.52 25.50 1.27
N TRP A 621 5.32 26.17 0.45
CA TRP A 621 6.54 26.84 0.90
C TRP A 621 6.28 28.02 1.84
N HIS A 622 5.15 28.73 1.71
CA HIS A 622 4.80 29.84 2.62
C HIS A 622 4.80 29.46 4.10
N LYS A 623 4.55 28.20 4.41
CA LYS A 623 4.66 27.68 5.78
C LYS A 623 6.04 27.91 6.39
N TRP A 624 7.08 27.79 5.57
CA TRP A 624 8.48 27.85 6.01
C TRP A 624 9.14 29.19 5.79
N ILE A 625 8.86 29.83 4.65
CA ILE A 625 9.45 31.12 4.32
C ILE A 625 8.64 32.32 4.86
N GLY A 626 7.39 32.10 5.27
CA GLY A 626 6.48 33.16 5.75
C GLY A 626 5.94 34.03 4.62
N SER A 627 5.08 35.00 4.97
CA SER A 627 4.40 35.88 4.00
C SER A 627 5.29 36.89 3.31
N LYS A 628 6.49 37.16 3.86
CA LYS A 628 7.49 38.08 3.27
C LYS A 628 8.57 37.37 2.50
N GLY A 629 8.67 36.03 2.61
CA GLY A 629 9.70 35.23 1.95
C GLY A 629 9.56 35.25 0.43
N ILE A 630 10.65 34.91 -0.24
CA ILE A 630 10.68 34.79 -1.71
C ILE A 630 10.94 33.32 -2.05
N PHE A 631 10.15 32.80 -2.98
CA PHE A 631 10.33 31.45 -3.50
C PHE A 631 10.98 31.47 -4.89
N ILE A 632 11.95 30.59 -5.10
CA ILE A 632 12.61 30.36 -6.39
C ILE A 632 12.29 28.93 -6.82
N GLY A 633 11.51 28.76 -7.88
CA GLY A 633 11.05 27.46 -8.37
C GLY A 633 10.33 27.58 -9.69
N MET A 634 9.39 26.67 -9.93
CA MET A 634 8.69 26.53 -11.21
C MET A 634 7.29 27.14 -11.13
N SER A 635 6.95 27.94 -12.18
CA SER A 635 5.59 28.46 -12.41
C SER A 635 4.96 27.94 -13.70
N SER A 636 5.68 27.11 -14.46
CA SER A 636 5.24 26.50 -15.71
C SER A 636 5.79 25.10 -15.84
N PHE A 637 5.37 24.36 -16.88
CA PHE A 637 6.05 23.14 -17.27
C PHE A 637 7.49 23.43 -17.69
N GLY A 638 8.36 22.40 -17.63
CA GLY A 638 9.75 22.49 -18.02
C GLY A 638 9.95 22.54 -19.54
N ALA A 639 11.17 22.26 -19.98
CA ALA A 639 11.55 22.29 -21.40
C ALA A 639 12.57 21.20 -21.71
N SER A 640 12.59 20.73 -22.97
CA SER A 640 13.61 19.80 -23.47
C SER A 640 14.90 20.56 -23.76
N ALA A 641 15.88 20.43 -22.86
CA ALA A 641 17.21 21.00 -22.98
C ALA A 641 18.16 20.30 -21.98
N PRO A 642 19.49 20.42 -22.11
CA PRO A 642 20.41 19.94 -21.07
C PRO A 642 20.05 20.49 -19.69
N ALA A 643 20.15 19.64 -18.66
CA ALA A 643 19.74 19.97 -17.29
C ALA A 643 20.22 21.36 -16.82
N LYS A 644 21.51 21.66 -17.03
CA LYS A 644 22.10 22.98 -16.66
C LYS A 644 21.37 24.14 -17.33
N VAL A 645 21.03 24.01 -18.61
CA VAL A 645 20.30 25.03 -19.36
C VAL A 645 18.88 25.21 -18.80
N CYS A 646 18.22 24.11 -18.42
CA CYS A 646 16.91 24.19 -17.78
C CYS A 646 16.99 25.00 -16.46
N PHE A 647 17.91 24.67 -15.56
CA PHE A 647 18.08 25.41 -14.31
C PHE A 647 18.37 26.89 -14.53
N GLU A 648 19.26 27.22 -15.49
CA GLU A 648 19.60 28.60 -15.86
C GLU A 648 18.38 29.36 -16.42
N LYS A 649 17.66 28.76 -17.37
CA LYS A 649 16.51 29.41 -18.04
C LYS A 649 15.31 29.60 -17.13
N PHE A 650 15.08 28.67 -16.22
CA PHE A 650 14.01 28.80 -15.22
C PHE A 650 14.45 29.59 -13.97
N GLY A 651 15.69 30.08 -13.93
CA GLY A 651 16.15 30.98 -12.87
C GLY A 651 16.42 30.30 -11.52
N ILE A 652 16.57 28.99 -11.50
CA ILE A 652 16.91 28.26 -10.25
C ILE A 652 18.43 28.22 -10.15
N THR A 653 19.02 29.37 -9.80
CA THR A 653 20.47 29.60 -9.82
C THR A 653 20.94 30.28 -8.52
N PRO A 654 22.24 30.15 -8.16
CA PRO A 654 22.80 30.85 -7.01
C PRO A 654 22.63 32.37 -7.11
N ASP A 655 22.77 32.95 -8.31
CA ASP A 655 22.65 34.40 -8.51
C ASP A 655 21.22 34.89 -8.22
N LYS A 656 20.18 34.14 -8.64
CA LYS A 656 18.80 34.47 -8.31
C LYS A 656 18.52 34.34 -6.82
N ALA A 657 19.15 33.40 -6.13
CA ALA A 657 19.03 33.28 -4.67
C ALA A 657 19.70 34.46 -3.94
N VAL A 658 20.86 34.92 -4.44
CA VAL A 658 21.53 36.15 -3.95
C VAL A 658 20.65 37.39 -4.16
N GLU A 659 20.10 37.57 -5.38
CA GLU A 659 19.20 38.67 -5.71
C GLU A 659 17.96 38.70 -4.79
N ALA A 660 17.33 37.53 -4.56
CA ALA A 660 16.18 37.39 -3.68
C ALA A 660 16.52 37.73 -2.22
N ALA A 661 17.66 37.25 -1.71
CA ALA A 661 18.12 37.54 -0.37
C ALA A 661 18.41 39.04 -0.17
N LYS A 662 19.13 39.68 -1.11
CA LYS A 662 19.41 41.12 -1.10
C LYS A 662 18.13 41.97 -1.14
N LYS A 663 17.16 41.59 -1.98
CA LYS A 663 15.85 42.24 -2.04
C LYS A 663 15.12 42.20 -0.70
N LEU A 664 15.14 41.08 0.00
CA LEU A 664 14.53 40.92 1.34
C LEU A 664 15.24 41.78 2.41
N LEU A 665 16.52 42.05 2.24
CA LEU A 665 17.35 42.84 3.13
C LEU A 665 17.41 44.34 2.77
N ASN A 666 16.71 44.76 1.69
CA ASN A 666 16.76 46.12 1.12
C ASN A 666 18.19 46.57 0.78
N LYS A 667 19.00 45.66 0.22
CA LYS A 667 20.42 45.86 -0.15
C LYS A 667 20.62 45.74 -1.66
#